data_626805fec524c7904769d29cba8a381b
#
_entry.id   626805fec524c7904769d29cba8a381b
#
_cell.length_a   1.000
_cell.length_b   1.000
_cell.length_c   1.000
_cell.angle_alpha   90.00
_cell.angle_beta   90.00
_cell.angle_gamma   90.00
#
_symmetry.space_group_name_H-M   'P 1'
#
loop_
_entity.id
_entity.type
_entity.pdbx_description
1 polymer ?
#
loop_
_entity_poly.entity_id
_entity_poly.type
_entity_poly.pdbx_seq_one_letter_code
_entity_poly.pdbx_strand_id
1 'polypeptide(L)'
;MPQQRFSHEPAMTDLSRMQGFADSAIPALEGRFFRPPLPEGYVPRSRLCQRLEDGLSGRLLLVCAPAGFGKSSLAVEFCQGLPDKWQNVWLGLSARDSDPGRFLERLLGSLQQFFPQLGTQAMSLLKMRQRHQPFAFEEWLDGLLDELAMHLMLSKPLLLVLDDYHLAQGPVLDRCLQFFLNHLPVGLVVMVTSRQRPDWHLARLRLTRQLLEINEQDLRLTHAESMAVLDRHSSSLDSEVLQNLIQRSEGWVAGLRFWLLAASEAGDESAFSQALRGSEVLIRDYLLEEVIDCLPTDVQAFLYDTACLERFCAGLCDAARDSHDSVEMIRYLQAHQVFLVPLDEQGRWFRYHHLFSDLLRARQAGGAQPTRLHLNACRWFSTQGQLDEAVEQALRAGHLDVAANLVQSLSEEQLLAEQNVGMLLRWKMDLPDDLLTSTPRLIVLYAWALGLACQLDAAEELANQLSRFLPAPSATAQKSMLAQWLALSGIIARGRGDSEKTESYCTEALLTLPEKRYGQRLVCLSTLANLAVANGDLWRARVLNRDALELAQRVANPLFEALAHYDRARVLQARGEILRALDEVRRGQQRLKGLSTVRLYAVRARLTLYEGYLLTLRLQVDQGRVLLLAGLAEARACRDISVLIGHCVIATMEGCAGRFAEAFAELAEVERLMHIWDVPPIYYLAMVTLVKCELWLLQGRMDLAEAWLLRLTQAYNGEPGAAAPECHPQLPQHIELQRAVLDRLQGDDVASEQRLQALERHAREVGAPLLGLIAMTQQIGLLLSQTRRDEARELLLRSLQSAAGGALIPFKTLLGEHSQWLHEQLLQLPSCKVREALLEELPASCTPTPEPAHDSDCLSVRELGVLHLIAQGCSNQEISEQLFISLHTVKTHASHINSKLGVERRTQAVARAKVLGLLG
;
A
#
# COMPACT_ATOMS: atom_id res chain seq x y z
N MET A 1 28.86 70.87 10.36
CA MET A 1 28.25 72.05 9.64
C MET A 1 28.30 71.75 8.14
N PRO A 2 27.26 72.09 7.37
CA PRO A 2 25.92 72.47 7.77
C PRO A 2 24.80 71.62 7.18
N GLN A 3 23.68 71.82 7.80
CA GLN A 3 22.30 71.45 7.43
C GLN A 3 21.91 71.96 6.02
N GLN A 4 21.07 71.20 5.29
CA GLN A 4 20.06 71.83 4.48
C GLN A 4 18.82 70.90 4.45
N ARG A 5 17.76 71.43 5.08
CA ARG A 5 16.37 71.03 4.95
C ARG A 5 15.88 71.38 3.54
N PHE A 6 15.15 70.49 2.90
CA PHE A 6 14.18 70.90 1.86
C PHE A 6 12.88 70.20 2.13
N SER A 7 11.95 71.01 2.63
CA SER A 7 10.48 70.82 2.59
C SER A 7 10.04 71.13 1.16
N HIS A 8 9.28 70.21 0.57
CA HIS A 8 8.38 70.56 -0.54
C HIS A 8 7.07 69.73 -0.38
N GLU A 9 6.05 70.44 0.07
CA GLU A 9 4.65 70.20 -0.28
C GLU A 9 4.50 70.41 -1.80
N PRO A 10 3.78 69.54 -2.51
CA PRO A 10 3.19 69.94 -3.77
C PRO A 10 1.71 70.30 -3.62
N ALA A 11 1.48 71.50 -4.13
CA ALA A 11 0.26 72.26 -4.28
C ALA A 11 -0.95 71.48 -4.79
N MET A 12 -2.11 71.84 -4.19
CA MET A 12 -3.40 71.69 -4.77
C MET A 12 -3.47 72.42 -6.12
N THR A 13 -3.64 71.68 -7.21
CA THR A 13 -4.02 72.24 -8.49
C THR A 13 -5.03 71.37 -9.25
N ASP A 14 -6.11 71.99 -9.56
CA ASP A 14 -7.01 71.70 -10.68
C ASP A 14 -8.11 70.62 -10.55
N LEU A 15 -9.13 71.04 -9.81
CA LEU A 15 -10.50 70.41 -9.81
C LEU A 15 -11.41 70.84 -11.00
N SER A 16 -10.86 71.44 -12.05
CA SER A 16 -11.63 71.97 -13.16
C SER A 16 -11.60 71.18 -14.48
N ARG A 17 -11.05 69.91 -14.44
CA ARG A 17 -11.01 69.02 -15.61
C ARG A 17 -11.84 67.74 -15.52
N MET A 18 -12.78 67.67 -14.60
CA MET A 18 -13.73 66.57 -14.52
C MET A 18 -15.16 66.87 -14.90
N GLN A 19 -15.31 67.76 -15.89
CA GLN A 19 -16.59 67.89 -16.62
C GLN A 19 -16.39 67.37 -18.04
N GLY A 20 -16.63 66.04 -18.23
CA GLY A 20 -16.55 65.44 -19.56
C GLY A 20 -16.49 63.95 -19.59
N PHE A 21 -17.18 63.28 -18.66
CA PHE A 21 -17.45 61.86 -18.80
C PHE A 21 -18.95 61.57 -18.65
N ALA A 22 -19.67 62.02 -19.64
CA ALA A 22 -20.98 61.49 -19.99
C ALA A 22 -20.85 61.08 -21.46
N ASP A 23 -20.36 59.88 -21.67
CA ASP A 23 -20.66 58.89 -22.71
C ASP A 23 -19.78 57.71 -22.61
N SER A 24 -20.40 56.58 -22.31
CA SER A 24 -20.05 55.19 -22.64
C SER A 24 -18.56 54.92 -23.01
N ALA A 25 -17.73 54.73 -22.03
CA ALA A 25 -16.59 53.81 -22.17
C ALA A 25 -16.68 52.81 -21.03
N ILE A 26 -17.08 51.58 -21.35
CA ILE A 26 -16.81 50.39 -20.52
C ILE A 26 -15.30 50.44 -20.18
N PRO A 27 -14.89 50.54 -18.89
CA PRO A 27 -13.46 50.53 -18.55
C PRO A 27 -12.89 49.29 -19.20
N ALA A 28 -11.71 49.40 -19.78
CA ALA A 28 -10.98 48.26 -20.36
C ALA A 28 -11.05 47.10 -19.39
N LEU A 29 -11.71 46.01 -19.83
CA LEU A 29 -12.02 44.82 -19.06
C LEU A 29 -10.72 44.37 -18.39
N GLU A 30 -10.60 44.57 -17.07
CA GLU A 30 -9.42 44.11 -16.32
C GLU A 30 -9.35 42.59 -16.49
N GLY A 31 -8.23 42.05 -16.90
CA GLY A 31 -8.03 40.62 -17.17
C GLY A 31 -8.50 39.66 -16.04
N ARG A 32 -8.84 40.20 -14.87
CA ARG A 32 -9.34 39.48 -13.69
C ARG A 32 -10.84 39.15 -13.72
N PHE A 33 -11.58 39.64 -14.68
CA PHE A 33 -12.94 39.21 -14.96
C PHE A 33 -13.00 38.02 -15.92
N PHE A 34 -11.86 37.66 -16.53
CA PHE A 34 -11.78 36.54 -17.42
C PHE A 34 -11.31 35.31 -16.64
N ARG A 35 -12.00 34.19 -16.91
CA ARG A 35 -11.61 32.90 -16.44
C ARG A 35 -10.23 32.52 -17.02
N PRO A 36 -9.24 32.12 -16.20
CA PRO A 36 -7.95 31.73 -16.71
C PRO A 36 -8.08 30.48 -17.60
N PRO A 37 -7.20 30.28 -18.58
CA PRO A 37 -7.16 29.03 -19.35
C PRO A 37 -6.74 27.85 -18.48
N LEU A 38 -7.21 26.64 -18.80
CA LEU A 38 -6.67 25.44 -18.19
C LEU A 38 -5.19 25.30 -18.55
N PRO A 39 -4.37 24.89 -17.63
CA PRO A 39 -2.94 24.65 -17.91
C PRO A 39 -2.77 23.55 -18.96
N GLU A 40 -1.74 23.67 -19.79
CA GLU A 40 -1.38 22.63 -20.76
C GLU A 40 -1.15 21.28 -20.06
N GLY A 41 -1.64 20.18 -20.62
CA GLY A 41 -1.57 18.86 -20.01
C GLY A 41 -2.49 18.65 -18.79
N TYR A 42 -3.51 19.50 -18.59
CA TYR A 42 -4.47 19.31 -17.50
C TYR A 42 -5.22 17.97 -17.63
N VAL A 43 -5.30 17.22 -16.52
CA VAL A 43 -6.07 15.97 -16.43
C VAL A 43 -7.43 16.26 -15.79
N PRO A 44 -8.53 15.90 -16.46
CA PRO A 44 -9.88 16.15 -15.95
C PRO A 44 -10.13 15.47 -14.59
N ARG A 45 -10.81 16.21 -13.69
CA ARG A 45 -11.15 15.77 -12.34
C ARG A 45 -12.65 15.41 -12.24
N SER A 46 -13.09 14.51 -13.12
CA SER A 46 -14.51 14.15 -13.28
C SER A 46 -15.22 13.82 -11.97
N ARG A 47 -14.56 13.12 -11.04
CA ARG A 47 -15.11 12.80 -9.70
C ARG A 47 -15.40 14.05 -8.86
N LEU A 48 -14.58 15.09 -8.98
CA LEU A 48 -14.79 16.35 -8.24
C LEU A 48 -15.81 17.24 -8.93
N CYS A 49 -15.80 17.28 -10.27
CA CYS A 49 -16.82 17.99 -11.04
C CYS A 49 -18.22 17.42 -10.77
N GLN A 50 -18.35 16.09 -10.69
CA GLN A 50 -19.62 15.45 -10.32
C GLN A 50 -20.09 15.86 -8.92
N ARG A 51 -19.19 15.87 -7.92
CA ARG A 51 -19.53 16.35 -6.59
C ARG A 51 -19.94 17.83 -6.57
N LEU A 52 -19.25 18.68 -7.35
CA LEU A 52 -19.60 20.09 -7.47
C LEU A 52 -20.97 20.28 -8.14
N GLU A 53 -21.31 19.45 -9.12
CA GLU A 53 -22.62 19.45 -9.77
C GLU A 53 -23.73 19.08 -8.78
N ASP A 54 -23.53 18.05 -7.95
CA ASP A 54 -24.45 17.69 -6.87
C ASP A 54 -24.66 18.86 -5.88
N GLY A 55 -23.60 19.66 -5.66
CA GLY A 55 -23.61 20.83 -4.79
C GLY A 55 -24.34 22.05 -5.36
N LEU A 56 -24.68 22.09 -6.64
CA LEU A 56 -25.40 23.22 -7.27
C LEU A 56 -26.83 23.40 -6.73
N SER A 57 -27.37 22.43 -6.04
CA SER A 57 -28.64 22.55 -5.30
C SER A 57 -28.51 23.35 -3.99
N GLY A 58 -27.28 23.60 -3.53
CA GLY A 58 -26.97 24.39 -2.34
C GLY A 58 -26.80 25.88 -2.61
N ARG A 59 -26.08 26.56 -1.70
CA ARG A 59 -25.80 28.02 -1.80
C ARG A 59 -24.31 28.29 -1.96
N LEU A 60 -23.43 27.46 -1.37
CA LEU A 60 -21.99 27.69 -1.32
C LEU A 60 -21.22 26.42 -1.68
N LEU A 61 -20.31 26.55 -2.64
CA LEU A 61 -19.28 25.59 -2.99
C LEU A 61 -17.94 26.14 -2.49
N LEU A 62 -17.35 25.54 -1.48
CA LEU A 62 -16.11 26.02 -0.87
C LEU A 62 -14.96 25.07 -1.19
N VAL A 63 -13.95 25.54 -1.92
CA VAL A 63 -12.75 24.77 -2.28
C VAL A 63 -11.54 25.33 -1.54
N CYS A 64 -11.12 24.62 -0.48
CA CYS A 64 -10.00 25.05 0.38
C CYS A 64 -8.87 24.04 0.36
N ALA A 65 -7.66 24.50 -0.04
CA ALA A 65 -6.44 23.70 0.01
C ALA A 65 -5.20 24.59 -0.09
N PRO A 66 -4.00 24.11 0.30
CA PRO A 66 -2.73 24.83 0.13
C PRO A 66 -2.45 25.24 -1.31
N ALA A 67 -1.35 25.96 -1.51
CA ALA A 67 -0.87 26.33 -2.84
C ALA A 67 -0.57 25.08 -3.69
N GLY A 68 -0.80 25.15 -5.00
CA GLY A 68 -0.43 24.08 -5.94
C GLY A 68 -1.34 22.85 -5.99
N PHE A 69 -2.49 22.83 -5.29
CA PHE A 69 -3.46 21.71 -5.34
C PHE A 69 -4.48 21.80 -6.50
N GLY A 70 -4.39 22.83 -7.34
CA GLY A 70 -5.24 22.95 -8.53
C GLY A 70 -6.65 23.46 -8.28
N LYS A 71 -6.89 24.24 -7.21
CA LYS A 71 -8.20 24.85 -6.88
C LYS A 71 -8.83 25.63 -8.02
N SER A 72 -8.11 26.64 -8.55
CA SER A 72 -8.57 27.48 -9.65
C SER A 72 -8.76 26.67 -10.93
N SER A 73 -7.88 25.70 -11.22
CA SER A 73 -8.02 24.80 -12.37
C SER A 73 -9.27 23.93 -12.29
N LEU A 74 -9.60 23.41 -11.10
CA LEU A 74 -10.85 22.68 -10.87
C LEU A 74 -12.07 23.59 -11.08
N ALA A 75 -12.03 24.82 -10.56
CA ALA A 75 -13.11 25.78 -10.76
C ALA A 75 -13.29 26.13 -12.25
N VAL A 76 -12.19 26.26 -12.99
CA VAL A 76 -12.24 26.48 -14.45
C VAL A 76 -12.83 25.30 -15.19
N GLU A 77 -12.37 24.05 -14.89
CA GLU A 77 -12.93 22.83 -15.48
C GLU A 77 -14.43 22.72 -15.20
N PHE A 78 -14.82 22.92 -13.95
CA PHE A 78 -16.22 22.87 -13.56
C PHE A 78 -17.07 23.91 -14.31
N CYS A 79 -16.60 25.16 -14.45
CA CYS A 79 -17.27 26.18 -15.21
C CYS A 79 -17.38 25.85 -16.71
N GLN A 80 -16.42 25.12 -17.28
CA GLN A 80 -16.46 24.65 -18.68
C GLN A 80 -17.47 23.53 -18.89
N GLY A 81 -17.63 22.66 -17.91
CA GLY A 81 -18.56 21.53 -17.93
C GLY A 81 -19.95 21.81 -17.39
N LEU A 82 -20.25 23.07 -17.01
CA LEU A 82 -21.56 23.43 -16.48
C LEU A 82 -22.67 23.13 -17.50
N PRO A 83 -23.82 22.57 -17.07
CA PRO A 83 -24.96 22.37 -17.95
C PRO A 83 -25.44 23.66 -18.59
N ASP A 84 -25.91 23.63 -19.83
CA ASP A 84 -26.37 24.80 -20.61
C ASP A 84 -27.44 25.66 -19.94
N LYS A 85 -28.13 25.12 -18.94
CA LYS A 85 -29.12 25.85 -18.13
C LYS A 85 -28.46 26.81 -17.12
N TRP A 86 -27.14 26.76 -16.86
CA TRP A 86 -26.44 27.61 -15.94
C TRP A 86 -25.61 28.66 -16.67
N GLN A 87 -25.46 29.83 -16.03
CA GLN A 87 -24.48 30.85 -16.40
C GLN A 87 -23.39 30.91 -15.32
N ASN A 88 -22.17 31.37 -15.65
CA ASN A 88 -21.15 31.59 -14.67
C ASN A 88 -20.49 32.96 -14.82
N VAL A 89 -20.21 33.56 -13.67
CA VAL A 89 -19.45 34.83 -13.54
C VAL A 89 -18.20 34.56 -12.78
N TRP A 90 -17.05 35.05 -13.27
CA TRP A 90 -15.76 34.87 -12.65
C TRP A 90 -15.20 36.17 -12.08
N LEU A 91 -14.77 36.15 -10.81
CA LEU A 91 -14.14 37.29 -10.15
C LEU A 91 -12.86 36.82 -9.46
N GLY A 92 -11.67 37.04 -10.06
CA GLY A 92 -10.37 36.83 -9.44
C GLY A 92 -10.06 37.93 -8.44
N LEU A 93 -9.81 37.56 -7.18
CA LEU A 93 -9.59 38.52 -6.10
C LEU A 93 -8.12 38.84 -5.89
N SER A 94 -7.82 39.98 -5.27
CA SER A 94 -6.48 40.43 -4.94
C SER A 94 -6.47 41.13 -3.58
N ALA A 95 -5.29 41.42 -3.02
CA ALA A 95 -5.14 42.12 -1.74
C ALA A 95 -5.84 43.50 -1.73
N ARG A 96 -6.00 44.16 -2.89
CA ARG A 96 -6.70 45.44 -3.01
C ARG A 96 -8.24 45.28 -2.82
N ASP A 97 -8.78 44.08 -2.97
CA ASP A 97 -10.19 43.81 -2.84
C ASP A 97 -10.62 43.56 -1.38
N SER A 98 -9.67 43.68 -0.43
CA SER A 98 -9.93 43.74 1.01
C SER A 98 -10.73 44.97 1.43
N ASP A 99 -10.70 46.03 0.61
CA ASP A 99 -11.63 47.17 0.77
C ASP A 99 -13.01 46.79 0.27
N PRO A 100 -14.04 46.77 1.15
CA PRO A 100 -15.37 46.33 0.78
C PRO A 100 -16.00 47.16 -0.32
N GLY A 101 -15.71 48.46 -0.38
CA GLY A 101 -16.26 49.34 -1.46
C GLY A 101 -15.76 48.92 -2.83
N ARG A 102 -14.44 48.67 -2.94
CA ARG A 102 -13.83 48.19 -4.19
C ARG A 102 -14.31 46.77 -4.56
N PHE A 103 -14.42 45.89 -3.58
CA PHE A 103 -15.00 44.55 -3.79
C PHE A 103 -16.40 44.63 -4.38
N LEU A 104 -17.26 45.46 -3.80
CA LEU A 104 -18.65 45.66 -4.26
C LEU A 104 -18.73 46.25 -5.65
N GLU A 105 -17.88 47.23 -5.99
CA GLU A 105 -17.79 47.79 -7.36
C GLU A 105 -17.42 46.72 -8.38
N ARG A 106 -16.44 45.87 -8.05
CA ARG A 106 -16.01 44.80 -8.94
C ARG A 106 -17.02 43.67 -9.03
N LEU A 107 -17.66 43.28 -7.92
CA LEU A 107 -18.76 42.33 -7.91
C LEU A 107 -19.91 42.81 -8.82
N LEU A 108 -20.32 44.06 -8.65
CA LEU A 108 -21.34 44.63 -9.49
C LEU A 108 -20.93 44.67 -10.97
N GLY A 109 -19.71 45.12 -11.28
CA GLY A 109 -19.18 45.13 -12.65
C GLY A 109 -19.11 43.74 -13.29
N SER A 110 -18.82 42.68 -12.51
CA SER A 110 -18.85 41.31 -12.99
C SER A 110 -20.25 40.81 -13.29
N LEU A 111 -21.23 41.16 -12.46
CA LEU A 111 -22.64 40.78 -12.64
C LEU A 111 -23.32 41.56 -13.80
N GLN A 112 -22.91 42.82 -14.03
CA GLN A 112 -23.41 43.64 -15.11
C GLN A 112 -23.07 43.12 -16.52
N GLN A 113 -22.12 42.22 -16.65
CA GLN A 113 -21.86 41.52 -17.92
C GLN A 113 -23.07 40.70 -18.39
N PHE A 114 -23.87 40.18 -17.44
CA PHE A 114 -25.07 39.39 -17.71
C PHE A 114 -26.36 40.19 -17.52
N PHE A 115 -26.32 41.13 -16.59
CA PHE A 115 -27.46 41.99 -16.22
C PHE A 115 -27.05 43.47 -16.32
N PRO A 116 -27.02 44.06 -17.53
CA PRO A 116 -26.49 45.42 -17.74
C PRO A 116 -27.15 46.54 -16.94
N GLN A 117 -28.40 46.34 -16.52
CA GLN A 117 -29.15 47.31 -15.73
C GLN A 117 -29.08 47.12 -14.22
N LEU A 118 -28.41 46.02 -13.77
CA LEU A 118 -28.30 45.67 -12.37
C LEU A 118 -27.52 46.76 -11.59
N GLY A 119 -28.01 47.13 -10.43
CA GLY A 119 -27.32 48.00 -9.48
C GLY A 119 -27.40 49.50 -9.85
N THR A 120 -28.29 49.93 -10.72
CA THR A 120 -28.48 51.35 -11.05
C THR A 120 -28.87 52.19 -9.82
N GLN A 121 -29.66 51.62 -8.90
CA GLN A 121 -29.98 52.23 -7.61
C GLN A 121 -28.82 52.08 -6.63
N ALA A 122 -28.19 50.90 -6.57
CA ALA A 122 -27.05 50.64 -5.70
C ALA A 122 -25.82 51.52 -6.04
N MET A 123 -25.55 51.79 -7.33
CA MET A 123 -24.49 52.72 -7.77
C MET A 123 -24.76 54.17 -7.39
N SER A 124 -26.02 54.61 -7.34
CA SER A 124 -26.35 55.95 -6.87
C SER A 124 -26.01 56.12 -5.38
N LEU A 125 -26.24 55.11 -4.58
CA LEU A 125 -25.85 55.07 -3.16
C LEU A 125 -24.32 55.06 -2.95
N LEU A 126 -23.57 54.29 -3.75
CA LEU A 126 -22.11 54.31 -3.71
C LEU A 126 -21.51 55.66 -4.09
N LYS A 127 -22.09 56.34 -5.08
CA LYS A 127 -21.67 57.70 -5.49
C LYS A 127 -21.99 58.78 -4.46
N MET A 128 -23.03 58.59 -3.62
CA MET A 128 -23.36 59.46 -2.50
C MET A 128 -22.37 59.36 -1.31
N ARG A 129 -21.54 58.38 -1.29
CA ARG A 129 -20.52 58.10 -0.22
C ARG A 129 -19.50 59.24 0.04
N GLN A 130 -19.41 60.26 -0.82
CA GLN A 130 -18.39 61.31 -0.68
C GLN A 130 -18.63 62.31 0.44
N ARG A 131 -19.67 62.19 1.29
CA ARG A 131 -19.92 63.12 2.40
C ARG A 131 -20.46 62.44 3.69
N HIS A 132 -19.55 62.02 4.62
CA HIS A 132 -19.75 62.11 6.09
C HIS A 132 -20.80 61.23 6.81
N GLN A 133 -21.25 60.07 6.26
CA GLN A 133 -22.01 59.09 7.04
C GLN A 133 -21.39 57.68 6.95
N PRO A 134 -21.40 56.90 8.01
CA PRO A 134 -20.99 55.51 7.94
C PRO A 134 -21.87 54.75 6.94
N PHE A 135 -21.27 54.19 5.90
CA PHE A 135 -21.96 53.45 4.85
C PHE A 135 -22.37 52.08 5.40
N ALA A 136 -23.69 51.79 5.39
CA ALA A 136 -24.24 50.49 5.73
C ALA A 136 -24.10 49.52 4.56
N PHE A 137 -23.05 48.72 4.53
CA PHE A 137 -22.79 47.73 3.48
C PHE A 137 -23.93 46.72 3.34
N GLU A 138 -24.57 46.35 4.47
CA GLU A 138 -25.70 45.42 4.49
C GLU A 138 -26.92 45.95 3.73
N GLU A 139 -27.25 47.24 3.87
CA GLU A 139 -28.37 47.86 3.15
C GLU A 139 -28.13 47.92 1.64
N TRP A 140 -26.89 48.19 1.23
CA TRP A 140 -26.52 48.17 -0.18
C TRP A 140 -26.59 46.78 -0.78
N LEU A 141 -26.09 45.77 -0.08
CA LEU A 141 -26.14 44.35 -0.48
C LEU A 141 -27.56 43.83 -0.54
N ASP A 142 -28.41 44.22 0.39
CA ASP A 142 -29.83 43.84 0.42
C ASP A 142 -30.54 44.33 -0.83
N GLY A 143 -30.37 45.62 -1.16
CA GLY A 143 -30.95 46.20 -2.39
C GLY A 143 -30.40 45.52 -3.67
N LEU A 144 -29.11 45.19 -3.72
CA LEU A 144 -28.51 44.46 -4.84
C LEU A 144 -29.06 43.04 -4.97
N LEU A 145 -29.27 42.35 -3.85
CA LEU A 145 -29.78 40.97 -3.81
C LEU A 145 -31.26 40.95 -4.25
N ASP A 146 -32.06 41.94 -3.88
CA ASP A 146 -33.44 42.08 -4.32
C ASP A 146 -33.54 42.31 -5.84
N GLU A 147 -32.73 43.25 -6.39
CA GLU A 147 -32.63 43.45 -7.84
C GLU A 147 -32.17 42.15 -8.56
N LEU A 148 -31.19 41.46 -8.02
CA LEU A 148 -30.66 40.24 -8.60
C LEU A 148 -31.70 39.10 -8.54
N ALA A 149 -32.46 39.00 -7.46
CA ALA A 149 -33.57 38.04 -7.35
C ALA A 149 -34.60 38.19 -8.45
N MET A 150 -34.98 39.43 -8.76
CA MET A 150 -35.93 39.72 -9.86
C MET A 150 -35.37 39.30 -11.22
N HIS A 151 -34.08 39.54 -11.46
CA HIS A 151 -33.45 39.17 -12.72
C HIS A 151 -33.29 37.63 -12.85
N LEU A 152 -32.94 36.94 -11.79
CA LEU A 152 -32.76 35.46 -11.78
C LEU A 152 -34.09 34.72 -11.96
N MET A 153 -35.24 35.30 -11.52
CA MET A 153 -36.55 34.69 -11.79
C MET A 153 -36.91 34.60 -13.29
N LEU A 154 -36.30 35.47 -14.11
CA LEU A 154 -36.57 35.58 -15.55
C LEU A 154 -35.40 35.01 -16.41
N SER A 155 -34.32 34.59 -15.81
CA SER A 155 -33.10 34.15 -16.50
C SER A 155 -32.65 32.77 -16.04
N LYS A 156 -31.51 32.31 -16.57
CA LYS A 156 -30.86 31.09 -16.14
C LYS A 156 -30.24 31.27 -14.75
N PRO A 157 -30.16 30.21 -13.93
CA PRO A 157 -29.43 30.25 -12.66
C PRO A 157 -27.95 30.59 -12.88
N LEU A 158 -27.34 31.23 -11.87
CA LEU A 158 -26.03 31.84 -11.95
C LEU A 158 -25.08 31.20 -10.94
N LEU A 159 -23.88 30.84 -11.39
CA LEU A 159 -22.75 30.48 -10.55
C LEU A 159 -21.78 31.67 -10.49
N LEU A 160 -21.62 32.25 -9.30
CA LEU A 160 -20.62 33.28 -9.04
C LEU A 160 -19.35 32.64 -8.46
N VAL A 161 -18.22 32.75 -9.17
CA VAL A 161 -16.94 32.25 -8.73
C VAL A 161 -16.09 33.37 -8.16
N LEU A 162 -15.71 33.25 -6.89
CA LEU A 162 -14.74 34.13 -6.19
C LEU A 162 -13.43 33.38 -6.06
N ASP A 163 -12.48 33.63 -6.96
CA ASP A 163 -11.21 32.95 -7.00
C ASP A 163 -10.15 33.67 -6.14
N ASP A 164 -9.33 32.88 -5.44
CA ASP A 164 -8.29 33.35 -4.53
C ASP A 164 -8.77 34.27 -3.40
N TYR A 165 -9.89 33.94 -2.77
CA TYR A 165 -10.49 34.73 -1.70
C TYR A 165 -9.54 35.07 -0.54
N HIS A 166 -8.59 34.19 -0.21
CA HIS A 166 -7.59 34.41 0.84
C HIS A 166 -6.79 35.70 0.65
N LEU A 167 -6.66 36.25 -0.57
CA LEU A 167 -5.94 37.47 -0.84
C LEU A 167 -6.74 38.73 -0.41
N ALA A 168 -8.05 38.64 -0.41
CA ALA A 168 -8.96 39.73 -0.05
C ALA A 168 -9.56 39.56 1.35
N GLN A 169 -9.30 38.43 2.03
CA GLN A 169 -9.87 38.11 3.34
C GLN A 169 -9.58 39.20 4.38
N GLY A 170 -10.63 39.57 5.13
CA GLY A 170 -10.53 40.55 6.20
C GLY A 170 -11.83 40.72 6.97
N PRO A 171 -11.79 41.18 8.27
CA PRO A 171 -12.95 41.12 9.17
C PRO A 171 -14.17 41.93 8.68
N VAL A 172 -13.98 42.93 7.87
CA VAL A 172 -15.09 43.72 7.31
C VAL A 172 -15.69 43.02 6.10
N LEU A 173 -14.82 42.54 5.17
CA LEU A 173 -15.28 41.82 3.99
C LEU A 173 -15.91 40.48 4.36
N ASP A 174 -15.37 39.77 5.35
CA ASP A 174 -15.91 38.52 5.86
C ASP A 174 -17.36 38.70 6.37
N ARG A 175 -17.64 39.79 7.10
CA ARG A 175 -18.99 40.12 7.54
C ARG A 175 -19.92 40.45 6.36
N CYS A 176 -19.46 41.21 5.38
CA CYS A 176 -20.21 41.52 4.18
C CYS A 176 -20.59 40.26 3.39
N LEU A 177 -19.61 39.35 3.19
CA LEU A 177 -19.87 38.09 2.50
C LEU A 177 -20.71 37.11 3.32
N GLN A 178 -20.55 37.11 4.63
CA GLN A 178 -21.44 36.33 5.50
C GLN A 178 -22.89 36.77 5.38
N PHE A 179 -23.14 38.09 5.33
CA PHE A 179 -24.46 38.66 5.06
C PHE A 179 -24.98 38.25 3.66
N PHE A 180 -24.16 38.41 2.63
CA PHE A 180 -24.46 38.05 1.26
C PHE A 180 -24.86 36.55 1.12
N LEU A 181 -24.04 35.64 1.69
CA LEU A 181 -24.30 34.20 1.66
C LEU A 181 -25.60 33.79 2.40
N ASN A 182 -25.94 34.49 3.46
CA ASN A 182 -27.18 34.20 4.21
C ASN A 182 -28.43 34.61 3.44
N HIS A 183 -28.35 35.63 2.55
CA HIS A 183 -29.47 36.23 1.84
C HIS A 183 -29.45 35.94 0.33
N LEU A 184 -28.67 34.98 -0.14
CA LEU A 184 -28.62 34.61 -1.55
C LEU A 184 -30.00 34.27 -2.12
N PRO A 185 -30.39 34.85 -3.25
CA PRO A 185 -31.66 34.52 -3.92
C PRO A 185 -31.59 33.09 -4.50
N VAL A 186 -32.78 32.55 -4.75
CA VAL A 186 -32.94 31.27 -5.44
C VAL A 186 -32.37 31.38 -6.85
N GLY A 187 -31.53 30.44 -7.26
CA GLY A 187 -30.87 30.44 -8.56
C GLY A 187 -29.48 31.10 -8.57
N LEU A 188 -28.99 31.58 -7.42
CA LEU A 188 -27.59 32.00 -7.25
C LEU A 188 -26.83 31.03 -6.36
N VAL A 189 -25.70 30.50 -6.88
CA VAL A 189 -24.75 29.69 -6.13
C VAL A 189 -23.40 30.40 -6.15
N VAL A 190 -22.72 30.44 -5.02
CA VAL A 190 -21.39 31.04 -4.91
C VAL A 190 -20.37 29.91 -4.79
N MET A 191 -19.32 29.94 -5.61
CA MET A 191 -18.16 29.09 -5.49
C MET A 191 -16.97 29.94 -5.04
N VAL A 192 -16.28 29.50 -4.01
CA VAL A 192 -15.12 30.20 -3.45
C VAL A 192 -13.92 29.28 -3.45
N THR A 193 -12.82 29.74 -4.03
CA THR A 193 -11.53 29.09 -3.86
C THR A 193 -10.68 29.89 -2.88
N SER A 194 -10.00 29.19 -1.95
CA SER A 194 -9.15 29.85 -0.95
C SER A 194 -7.99 28.95 -0.54
N ARG A 195 -6.86 29.57 -0.12
CA ARG A 195 -5.78 28.84 0.56
C ARG A 195 -6.11 28.59 2.03
N GLN A 196 -6.90 29.47 2.63
CA GLN A 196 -7.29 29.44 4.04
C GLN A 196 -8.80 29.32 4.13
N ARG A 197 -9.25 28.71 5.21
CA ARG A 197 -10.67 28.63 5.48
C ARG A 197 -11.18 30.03 5.89
N PRO A 198 -12.23 30.56 5.23
CA PRO A 198 -12.84 31.82 5.65
C PRO A 198 -13.42 31.73 7.06
N ASP A 199 -13.34 32.81 7.83
CA ASP A 199 -13.92 32.91 9.18
C ASP A 199 -15.42 33.20 9.10
N TRP A 200 -16.16 32.33 8.42
CA TRP A 200 -17.59 32.45 8.24
C TRP A 200 -18.32 31.42 9.14
N HIS A 201 -19.52 31.80 9.60
CA HIS A 201 -20.36 30.91 10.41
C HIS A 201 -21.06 29.85 9.54
N LEU A 202 -20.30 28.86 9.05
CA LEU A 202 -20.74 27.87 8.07
C LEU A 202 -21.61 26.73 8.66
N ALA A 203 -21.72 26.63 9.99
CA ALA A 203 -22.43 25.54 10.66
C ALA A 203 -23.89 25.40 10.21
N ARG A 204 -24.59 26.53 10.02
CA ARG A 204 -25.97 26.54 9.56
C ARG A 204 -26.10 26.00 8.11
N LEU A 205 -25.22 26.42 7.22
CA LEU A 205 -25.22 25.96 5.83
C LEU A 205 -24.91 24.46 5.73
N ARG A 206 -24.04 23.93 6.62
CA ARG A 206 -23.79 22.49 6.70
C ARG A 206 -25.03 21.73 7.15
N LEU A 207 -25.68 22.17 8.24
CA LEU A 207 -26.86 21.50 8.78
C LEU A 207 -28.01 21.45 7.77
N THR A 208 -28.15 22.48 6.94
CA THR A 208 -29.20 22.59 5.90
C THR A 208 -28.77 21.99 4.56
N ARG A 209 -27.60 21.36 4.47
CA ARG A 209 -27.01 20.81 3.23
C ARG A 209 -26.91 21.84 2.09
N GLN A 210 -26.68 23.10 2.44
CA GLN A 210 -26.50 24.20 1.50
C GLN A 210 -25.03 24.56 1.25
N LEU A 211 -24.11 23.81 1.86
CA LEU A 211 -22.68 23.94 1.72
C LEU A 211 -22.09 22.62 1.21
N LEU A 212 -21.32 22.68 0.13
CA LEU A 212 -20.40 21.64 -0.28
C LEU A 212 -18.96 22.11 -0.02
N GLU A 213 -18.19 21.31 0.69
CA GLU A 213 -16.77 21.58 0.93
C GLU A 213 -15.90 20.56 0.17
N ILE A 214 -14.89 21.06 -0.54
CA ILE A 214 -13.80 20.29 -1.13
C ILE A 214 -12.54 20.75 -0.44
N ASN A 215 -11.85 19.82 0.22
CA ASN A 215 -10.63 20.07 0.99
C ASN A 215 -9.38 19.55 0.27
N GLU A 216 -8.21 19.69 0.92
CA GLU A 216 -6.93 19.20 0.43
C GLU A 216 -6.96 17.71 0.08
N GLN A 217 -7.55 16.87 0.96
CA GLN A 217 -7.59 15.41 0.75
C GLN A 217 -8.41 15.04 -0.50
N ASP A 218 -9.52 15.77 -0.72
CA ASP A 218 -10.34 15.60 -1.93
C ASP A 218 -9.57 16.00 -3.19
N LEU A 219 -8.76 17.08 -3.11
CA LEU A 219 -8.00 17.64 -4.23
C LEU A 219 -6.72 16.85 -4.56
N ARG A 220 -6.24 15.97 -3.68
CA ARG A 220 -5.13 15.09 -4.00
C ARG A 220 -5.45 14.25 -5.23
N LEU A 221 -4.47 14.12 -6.12
CA LEU A 221 -4.60 13.23 -7.27
C LEU A 221 -4.71 11.79 -6.80
N THR A 222 -5.67 11.05 -7.32
CA THR A 222 -5.71 9.61 -7.17
C THR A 222 -4.56 8.97 -7.96
N HIS A 223 -4.25 7.70 -7.68
CA HIS A 223 -3.22 6.98 -8.44
C HIS A 223 -3.51 7.00 -9.95
N ALA A 224 -4.76 6.77 -10.35
CA ALA A 224 -5.18 6.80 -11.76
C ALA A 224 -5.04 8.21 -12.38
N GLU A 225 -5.41 9.27 -11.65
CA GLU A 225 -5.23 10.66 -12.12
C GLU A 225 -3.75 11.02 -12.22
N SER A 226 -2.91 10.55 -11.28
CA SER A 226 -1.46 10.76 -11.31
C SER A 226 -0.82 10.04 -12.50
N MET A 227 -1.19 8.79 -12.77
CA MET A 227 -0.75 8.07 -13.96
C MET A 227 -1.17 8.79 -15.24
N ALA A 228 -2.41 9.27 -15.34
CA ALA A 228 -2.89 10.01 -16.50
C ALA A 228 -2.15 11.34 -16.73
N VAL A 229 -1.63 11.97 -15.68
CA VAL A 229 -0.74 13.14 -15.78
C VAL A 229 0.61 12.73 -16.38
N LEU A 230 1.17 11.60 -15.93
CA LEU A 230 2.48 11.09 -16.35
C LEU A 230 2.45 10.52 -17.78
N ASP A 231 1.42 9.73 -18.13
CA ASP A 231 1.29 9.10 -19.46
C ASP A 231 1.23 10.09 -20.63
N ARG A 232 0.72 11.29 -20.39
CA ARG A 232 0.66 12.35 -21.43
C ARG A 232 2.02 12.95 -21.76
N HIS A 233 3.01 12.77 -20.91
CA HIS A 233 4.29 13.46 -21.02
C HIS A 233 5.51 12.53 -21.11
N SER A 234 5.38 11.22 -20.81
CA SER A 234 6.51 10.31 -20.71
C SER A 234 6.20 8.90 -21.24
N SER A 235 6.34 8.74 -22.54
CA SER A 235 6.27 7.40 -23.20
C SER A 235 7.52 6.53 -22.99
N SER A 236 8.51 6.95 -22.19
CA SER A 236 9.81 6.28 -22.07
C SER A 236 10.30 6.04 -20.62
N LEU A 237 9.51 6.37 -19.58
CA LEU A 237 9.96 6.20 -18.19
C LEU A 237 9.66 4.80 -17.65
N ASP A 238 10.62 4.25 -16.90
CA ASP A 238 10.48 2.96 -16.21
C ASP A 238 9.33 3.01 -15.17
N SER A 239 8.56 1.93 -15.09
CA SER A 239 7.40 1.80 -14.19
C SER A 239 7.76 2.03 -12.71
N GLU A 240 8.97 1.64 -12.29
CA GLU A 240 9.43 1.82 -10.90
C GLU A 240 9.68 3.30 -10.58
N VAL A 241 10.24 4.05 -11.53
CA VAL A 241 10.46 5.50 -11.41
C VAL A 241 9.12 6.23 -11.31
N LEU A 242 8.15 5.86 -12.14
CA LEU A 242 6.81 6.44 -12.13
C LEU A 242 6.10 6.21 -10.78
N GLN A 243 6.15 5.00 -10.24
CA GLN A 243 5.58 4.68 -8.93
C GLN A 243 6.24 5.50 -7.81
N ASN A 244 7.55 5.66 -7.85
CA ASN A 244 8.29 6.47 -6.87
C ASN A 244 7.86 7.94 -6.92
N LEU A 245 7.70 8.52 -8.12
CA LEU A 245 7.22 9.89 -8.31
C LEU A 245 5.80 10.08 -7.76
N ILE A 246 4.90 9.16 -8.05
CA ILE A 246 3.51 9.20 -7.54
C ILE A 246 3.51 9.14 -6.01
N GLN A 247 4.28 8.25 -5.42
CA GLN A 247 4.38 8.11 -3.97
C GLN A 247 4.95 9.37 -3.31
N ARG A 248 6.03 9.95 -3.88
CA ARG A 248 6.66 11.18 -3.37
C ARG A 248 5.79 12.42 -3.55
N SER A 249 4.92 12.48 -4.57
CA SER A 249 4.01 13.62 -4.76
C SER A 249 2.89 13.67 -3.73
N GLU A 250 2.55 12.55 -3.10
CA GLU A 250 1.35 12.41 -2.25
C GLU A 250 0.08 13.00 -2.90
N GLY A 251 0.01 12.99 -4.23
CA GLY A 251 -1.08 13.58 -5.01
C GLY A 251 -1.04 15.11 -5.11
N TRP A 252 0.06 15.77 -4.76
CA TRP A 252 0.22 17.20 -4.95
C TRP A 252 0.50 17.55 -6.42
N VAL A 253 -0.46 18.26 -7.04
CA VAL A 253 -0.47 18.54 -8.48
C VAL A 253 0.76 19.32 -8.93
N ALA A 254 1.12 20.38 -8.20
CA ALA A 254 2.26 21.23 -8.58
C ALA A 254 3.58 20.45 -8.53
N GLY A 255 3.78 19.60 -7.51
CA GLY A 255 4.98 18.76 -7.40
C GLY A 255 5.14 17.83 -8.60
N LEU A 256 4.06 17.16 -9.00
CA LEU A 256 4.07 16.28 -10.17
C LEU A 256 4.40 17.05 -11.46
N ARG A 257 3.86 18.26 -11.60
CA ARG A 257 4.10 19.11 -12.78
C ARG A 257 5.53 19.65 -12.85
N PHE A 258 6.12 20.02 -11.74
CA PHE A 258 7.52 20.45 -11.72
C PHE A 258 8.46 19.32 -12.16
N TRP A 259 8.18 18.08 -11.76
CA TRP A 259 8.94 16.92 -12.23
C TRP A 259 8.78 16.68 -13.72
N LEU A 260 7.57 16.85 -14.28
CA LEU A 260 7.34 16.73 -15.72
C LEU A 260 8.03 17.79 -16.52
N LEU A 261 8.03 19.04 -16.04
CA LEU A 261 8.78 20.13 -16.70
C LEU A 261 10.27 19.83 -16.76
N ALA A 262 10.86 19.40 -15.65
CA ALA A 262 12.26 19.01 -15.61
C ALA A 262 12.56 17.78 -16.49
N ALA A 263 11.62 16.82 -16.58
CA ALA A 263 11.76 15.66 -17.46
C ALA A 263 11.71 16.02 -18.95
N SER A 264 10.91 17.02 -19.33
CA SER A 264 10.80 17.45 -20.73
C SER A 264 12.04 18.17 -21.25
N GLU A 265 12.87 18.71 -20.37
CA GLU A 265 14.15 19.34 -20.69
C GLU A 265 15.31 18.32 -20.80
N ALA A 266 15.12 17.09 -20.28
CA ALA A 266 16.14 16.04 -20.27
C ALA A 266 15.91 15.07 -21.44
N GLY A 267 16.79 15.09 -22.43
CA GLY A 267 16.69 14.26 -23.64
C GLY A 267 17.05 12.76 -23.48
N ASP A 268 17.59 12.31 -22.31
CA ASP A 268 18.07 10.93 -22.07
C ASP A 268 17.86 10.50 -20.60
N GLU A 269 17.76 9.18 -20.34
CA GLU A 269 17.56 8.56 -19.02
C GLU A 269 18.62 8.97 -17.96
N SER A 270 19.87 9.15 -18.36
CA SER A 270 20.93 9.64 -17.47
C SER A 270 20.75 11.11 -17.11
N ALA A 271 20.18 11.90 -18.03
CA ALA A 271 19.82 13.29 -17.83
C ALA A 271 18.57 13.44 -16.96
N PHE A 272 17.66 12.43 -16.93
CA PHE A 272 16.48 12.42 -16.09
C PHE A 272 16.84 12.39 -14.58
N SER A 273 17.84 11.60 -14.18
CA SER A 273 18.33 11.59 -12.79
C SER A 273 18.96 12.94 -12.38
N GLN A 274 19.52 13.69 -13.33
CA GLN A 274 20.00 15.08 -13.11
C GLN A 274 18.84 16.08 -13.13
N ALA A 275 17.84 15.88 -13.99
CA ALA A 275 16.66 16.74 -14.09
C ALA A 275 15.75 16.62 -12.85
N LEU A 276 15.69 15.44 -12.22
CA LEU A 276 15.04 15.27 -10.91
C LEU A 276 15.68 16.18 -9.83
N ARG A 277 16.99 16.36 -9.85
CA ARG A 277 17.68 17.33 -8.95
C ARG A 277 17.43 18.78 -9.35
N GLY A 278 17.25 19.07 -10.64
CA GLY A 278 16.86 20.40 -11.13
C GLY A 278 15.43 20.78 -10.76
N SER A 279 14.49 19.84 -10.79
CA SER A 279 13.10 20.06 -10.38
C SER A 279 12.96 20.33 -8.88
N GLU A 280 13.85 19.79 -8.05
CA GLU A 280 13.93 20.13 -6.62
C GLU A 280 14.20 21.63 -6.40
N VAL A 281 14.93 22.27 -7.30
CA VAL A 281 15.17 23.73 -7.27
C VAL A 281 13.87 24.50 -7.56
N LEU A 282 13.13 24.13 -8.59
CA LEU A 282 11.87 24.79 -8.95
C LEU A 282 10.78 24.61 -7.87
N ILE A 283 10.67 23.42 -7.32
CA ILE A 283 9.78 23.14 -6.19
C ILE A 283 10.19 23.96 -4.97
N ARG A 284 11.48 24.03 -4.71
CA ARG A 284 12.04 24.78 -3.61
C ARG A 284 11.74 26.28 -3.75
N ASP A 285 12.01 26.86 -4.91
CA ASP A 285 11.82 28.28 -5.14
C ASP A 285 10.33 28.64 -5.03
N TYR A 286 9.45 27.83 -5.59
CA TYR A 286 7.99 28.01 -5.44
C TYR A 286 7.52 27.94 -3.96
N LEU A 287 7.99 26.96 -3.20
CA LEU A 287 7.61 26.82 -1.79
C LEU A 287 8.21 27.94 -0.92
N LEU A 288 9.37 28.44 -1.26
CA LEU A 288 10.00 29.59 -0.58
C LEU A 288 9.17 30.85 -0.80
N GLU A 289 8.98 31.23 -2.06
CA GLU A 289 8.36 32.51 -2.44
C GLU A 289 6.86 32.54 -2.09
N GLU A 290 6.12 31.46 -2.37
CA GLU A 290 4.67 31.41 -2.24
C GLU A 290 4.16 30.95 -0.87
N VAL A 291 5.02 30.32 -0.06
CA VAL A 291 4.61 29.78 1.23
C VAL A 291 5.42 30.34 2.37
N ILE A 292 6.73 30.10 2.41
CA ILE A 292 7.56 30.41 3.60
C ILE A 292 7.76 31.91 3.78
N ASP A 293 8.11 32.62 2.74
CA ASP A 293 8.42 34.08 2.84
C ASP A 293 7.16 34.92 3.14
N CYS A 294 5.97 34.35 2.93
CA CYS A 294 4.71 34.98 3.30
C CYS A 294 4.32 34.79 4.78
N LEU A 295 5.03 33.93 5.55
CA LEU A 295 4.70 33.64 6.94
C LEU A 295 5.41 34.60 7.90
N PRO A 296 4.86 34.85 9.10
CA PRO A 296 5.55 35.56 10.18
C PRO A 296 6.86 34.88 10.56
N THR A 297 7.84 35.70 11.00
CA THR A 297 9.21 35.23 11.28
C THR A 297 9.30 34.20 12.41
N ASP A 298 8.41 34.26 13.39
CA ASP A 298 8.29 33.33 14.49
C ASP A 298 7.75 31.95 14.01
N VAL A 299 6.80 31.99 13.07
CA VAL A 299 6.29 30.78 12.42
C VAL A 299 7.35 30.15 11.52
N GLN A 300 8.11 30.95 10.78
CA GLN A 300 9.26 30.45 9.99
C GLN A 300 10.29 29.76 10.90
N ALA A 301 10.66 30.38 12.02
CA ALA A 301 11.56 29.79 13.02
C ALA A 301 11.02 28.45 13.54
N PHE A 302 9.72 28.39 13.88
CA PHE A 302 9.07 27.14 14.30
C PHE A 302 9.19 26.06 13.24
N LEU A 303 8.91 26.37 11.98
CA LEU A 303 9.01 25.43 10.86
C LEU A 303 10.43 24.86 10.72
N TYR A 304 11.44 25.73 10.76
CA TYR A 304 12.83 25.30 10.67
C TYR A 304 13.23 24.44 11.87
N ASP A 305 12.91 24.83 13.10
CA ASP A 305 13.26 24.08 14.29
C ASP A 305 12.62 22.69 14.34
N THR A 306 11.36 22.57 13.87
CA THR A 306 10.61 21.31 13.95
C THR A 306 10.74 20.43 12.70
N ALA A 307 11.38 20.93 11.63
CA ALA A 307 11.62 20.19 10.38
C ALA A 307 12.46 18.91 10.57
N CYS A 308 13.30 18.89 11.61
CA CYS A 308 14.12 17.72 11.95
C CYS A 308 13.29 16.54 12.48
N LEU A 309 12.05 16.79 12.95
CA LEU A 309 11.14 15.79 13.49
C LEU A 309 10.31 15.17 12.37
N GLU A 310 10.25 13.84 12.29
CA GLU A 310 9.43 13.14 11.28
C GLU A 310 7.93 13.26 11.58
N ARG A 311 7.61 13.20 12.88
CA ARG A 311 6.28 13.43 13.41
C ARG A 311 6.39 14.24 14.69
N PHE A 312 5.42 15.06 14.95
CA PHE A 312 5.45 15.93 16.13
C PHE A 312 4.07 16.20 16.72
N CYS A 313 4.07 16.56 17.96
CA CYS A 313 2.93 17.12 18.68
C CYS A 313 3.39 18.38 19.46
N ALA A 314 2.47 19.18 19.96
CA ALA A 314 2.82 20.41 20.64
C ALA A 314 3.82 20.19 21.79
N GLY A 315 3.59 19.18 22.64
CA GLY A 315 4.49 18.88 23.77
C GLY A 315 5.89 18.45 23.34
N LEU A 316 6.04 17.73 22.22
CA LEU A 316 7.35 17.39 21.66
C LEU A 316 8.05 18.63 21.11
N CYS A 317 7.32 19.49 20.37
CA CYS A 317 7.88 20.73 19.84
C CYS A 317 8.33 21.68 20.97
N ASP A 318 7.53 21.82 22.01
CA ASP A 318 7.89 22.62 23.19
C ASP A 318 9.18 22.08 23.85
N ALA A 319 9.25 20.77 24.06
CA ALA A 319 10.43 20.15 24.63
C ALA A 319 11.67 20.27 23.73
N ALA A 320 11.53 20.06 22.42
CA ALA A 320 12.63 20.14 21.48
C ALA A 320 13.19 21.56 21.38
N ARG A 321 12.33 22.56 21.28
CA ARG A 321 12.67 23.98 21.13
C ARG A 321 12.98 24.68 22.46
N ASP A 322 12.65 24.07 23.59
CA ASP A 322 12.70 24.70 24.92
C ASP A 322 11.79 25.94 24.99
N SER A 323 10.54 25.80 24.53
CA SER A 323 9.52 26.84 24.39
C SER A 323 8.16 26.35 24.92
N HIS A 324 7.13 27.22 24.89
CA HIS A 324 5.77 26.87 25.32
C HIS A 324 4.70 27.41 24.36
N ASP A 325 5.07 27.78 23.13
CA ASP A 325 4.23 28.41 22.13
C ASP A 325 3.71 27.45 21.04
N SER A 326 4.12 26.18 21.08
CA SER A 326 3.90 25.24 19.98
C SER A 326 2.42 24.95 19.69
N VAL A 327 1.54 25.05 20.70
CA VAL A 327 0.09 24.92 20.48
C VAL A 327 -0.44 26.03 19.57
N GLU A 328 0.02 27.25 19.78
CA GLU A 328 -0.40 28.41 18.99
C GLU A 328 0.18 28.32 17.56
N MET A 329 1.45 27.93 17.45
CA MET A 329 2.12 27.75 16.15
C MET A 329 1.44 26.66 15.31
N ILE A 330 1.15 25.50 15.90
CA ILE A 330 0.44 24.43 15.19
C ILE A 330 -0.97 24.87 14.77
N ARG A 331 -1.68 25.57 15.65
CA ARG A 331 -3.02 26.09 15.31
C ARG A 331 -2.93 27.12 14.15
N TYR A 332 -1.92 27.99 14.17
CA TYR A 332 -1.65 28.90 13.07
C TYR A 332 -1.42 28.16 11.76
N LEU A 333 -0.53 27.15 11.75
CA LEU A 333 -0.23 26.34 10.56
C LEU A 333 -1.48 25.61 10.03
N GLN A 334 -2.35 25.10 10.93
CA GLN A 334 -3.61 24.48 10.54
C GLN A 334 -4.58 25.48 9.91
N ALA A 335 -4.74 26.66 10.51
CA ALA A 335 -5.64 27.70 10.01
C ALA A 335 -5.20 28.19 8.61
N HIS A 336 -3.89 28.29 8.39
CA HIS A 336 -3.33 28.76 7.11
C HIS A 336 -3.02 27.62 6.13
N GLN A 337 -3.34 26.37 6.48
CA GLN A 337 -3.12 25.17 5.65
C GLN A 337 -1.67 25.06 5.12
N VAL A 338 -0.68 25.24 5.99
CA VAL A 338 0.75 25.21 5.64
C VAL A 338 1.27 23.77 5.64
N PHE A 339 0.94 22.98 4.63
CA PHE A 339 1.46 21.62 4.36
C PHE A 339 1.57 20.71 5.60
N LEU A 340 0.65 20.86 6.57
CA LEU A 340 0.60 20.09 7.80
C LEU A 340 -0.39 18.92 7.64
N VAL A 341 0.09 17.69 7.80
CA VAL A 341 -0.70 16.47 7.65
C VAL A 341 -0.98 15.89 9.04
N PRO A 342 -2.26 15.77 9.46
CA PRO A 342 -2.59 15.09 10.70
C PRO A 342 -2.37 13.58 10.56
N LEU A 343 -1.82 12.96 11.62
CA LEU A 343 -1.52 11.53 11.67
C LEU A 343 -2.53 10.75 12.52
N ASP A 344 -3.38 11.44 13.30
CA ASP A 344 -4.43 10.84 14.11
C ASP A 344 -5.77 11.57 13.93
N GLU A 345 -6.88 10.88 14.19
CA GLU A 345 -8.23 11.44 14.08
C GLU A 345 -8.49 12.58 15.09
N GLN A 346 -7.69 12.63 16.15
CA GLN A 346 -7.83 13.62 17.21
C GLN A 346 -7.03 14.90 16.93
N GLY A 347 -6.24 14.93 15.85
CA GLY A 347 -5.44 16.07 15.45
C GLY A 347 -4.38 16.47 16.51
N ARG A 348 -3.76 15.49 17.17
CA ARG A 348 -2.70 15.71 18.15
C ARG A 348 -1.31 15.50 17.58
N TRP A 349 -1.18 14.55 16.65
CA TRP A 349 0.07 14.24 15.98
C TRP A 349 0.03 14.70 14.53
N PHE A 350 1.14 15.30 14.08
CA PHE A 350 1.30 15.89 12.76
C PHE A 350 2.63 15.48 12.14
N ARG A 351 2.68 15.58 10.83
CA ARG A 351 3.93 15.66 10.06
C ARG A 351 3.81 16.74 9.00
N TYR A 352 4.93 17.22 8.51
CA TYR A 352 4.92 18.01 7.29
C TYR A 352 4.76 17.12 6.06
N HIS A 353 4.21 17.69 4.98
CA HIS A 353 4.30 17.07 3.67
C HIS A 353 5.78 16.86 3.34
N HIS A 354 6.19 15.68 2.81
CA HIS A 354 7.61 15.35 2.76
C HIS A 354 8.43 16.29 1.87
N LEU A 355 7.92 16.74 0.70
CA LEU A 355 8.61 17.74 -0.13
C LEU A 355 8.84 19.07 0.60
N PHE A 356 7.88 19.47 1.45
CA PHE A 356 8.02 20.65 2.29
C PHE A 356 9.01 20.41 3.44
N SER A 357 8.97 19.25 4.05
CA SER A 357 9.94 18.84 5.08
C SER A 357 11.37 18.79 4.55
N ASP A 358 11.57 18.23 3.36
CA ASP A 358 12.90 18.14 2.73
C ASP A 358 13.48 19.52 2.44
N LEU A 359 12.65 20.45 1.98
CA LEU A 359 13.04 21.86 1.80
C LEU A 359 13.48 22.52 3.11
N LEU A 360 12.68 22.38 4.17
CA LEU A 360 12.99 22.97 5.48
C LEU A 360 14.30 22.41 6.04
N ARG A 361 14.53 21.11 5.92
CA ARG A 361 15.76 20.43 6.35
C ARG A 361 17.00 20.87 5.55
N ALA A 362 16.86 21.02 4.24
CA ALA A 362 17.95 21.47 3.39
C ALA A 362 18.44 22.87 3.79
N ARG A 363 17.56 23.75 4.28
CA ARG A 363 17.91 25.08 4.73
C ARG A 363 18.50 25.12 6.16
N GLN A 364 18.15 24.13 6.99
CA GLN A 364 18.66 23.96 8.35
C GLN A 364 20.09 23.39 8.40
N ALA A 365 20.55 22.71 7.36
CA ALA A 365 21.80 21.92 7.34
C ALA A 365 23.11 22.70 7.59
N GLY A 366 23.06 23.97 7.92
CA GLY A 366 24.23 24.85 8.16
C GLY A 366 24.56 25.22 9.62
N GLY A 367 23.83 24.66 10.65
CA GLY A 367 23.97 25.12 12.03
C GLY A 367 24.07 24.00 13.10
N ALA A 368 24.69 24.32 14.25
CA ALA A 368 24.79 23.44 15.42
C ALA A 368 23.43 23.17 16.15
N GLN A 369 22.37 23.80 15.69
CA GLN A 369 21.01 23.75 16.30
C GLN A 369 20.32 22.38 16.15
N PRO A 370 20.49 21.60 15.06
CA PRO A 370 19.83 20.30 14.91
C PRO A 370 20.18 19.29 16.00
N THR A 371 21.43 19.22 16.41
CA THR A 371 21.89 18.27 17.45
C THR A 371 21.19 18.52 18.79
N ARG A 372 21.02 19.78 19.20
CA ARG A 372 20.30 20.13 20.44
C ARG A 372 18.83 19.76 20.37
N LEU A 373 18.18 20.03 19.23
CA LEU A 373 16.77 19.68 19.02
C LEU A 373 16.55 18.18 19.13
N HIS A 374 17.38 17.39 18.48
CA HIS A 374 17.32 15.92 18.54
C HIS A 374 17.59 15.39 19.96
N LEU A 375 18.55 15.97 20.71
CA LEU A 375 18.79 15.54 22.09
C LEU A 375 17.61 15.85 23.04
N ASN A 376 17.01 17.01 22.89
CA ASN A 376 15.83 17.38 23.66
C ASN A 376 14.64 16.49 23.30
N ALA A 377 14.42 16.20 22.02
CA ALA A 377 13.42 15.25 21.56
C ALA A 377 13.68 13.83 22.10
N CYS A 378 14.93 13.38 22.09
CA CYS A 378 15.33 12.10 22.69
C CYS A 378 14.94 12.00 24.17
N ARG A 379 15.22 13.05 24.95
CA ARG A 379 14.83 13.12 26.37
C ARG A 379 13.31 13.04 26.53
N TRP A 380 12.58 13.81 25.72
CA TRP A 380 11.12 13.82 25.78
C TRP A 380 10.54 12.42 25.47
N PHE A 381 10.98 11.77 24.37
CA PHE A 381 10.54 10.42 24.03
C PHE A 381 10.89 9.40 25.11
N SER A 382 12.07 9.52 25.72
CA SER A 382 12.47 8.66 26.85
C SER A 382 11.53 8.82 28.06
N THR A 383 11.11 10.05 28.39
CA THR A 383 10.16 10.28 29.49
C THR A 383 8.75 9.78 29.20
N GLN A 384 8.37 9.71 27.91
CA GLN A 384 7.10 9.14 27.47
C GLN A 384 7.15 7.61 27.32
N GLY A 385 8.30 6.98 27.57
CA GLY A 385 8.49 5.53 27.43
C GLY A 385 8.57 5.06 25.96
N GLN A 386 8.72 6.00 25.01
CA GLN A 386 8.87 5.72 23.58
C GLN A 386 10.37 5.57 23.25
N LEU A 387 10.93 4.42 23.65
CA LEU A 387 12.38 4.18 23.57
C LEU A 387 12.87 4.10 22.12
N ASP A 388 12.05 3.59 21.20
CA ASP A 388 12.38 3.42 19.79
C ASP A 388 12.69 4.79 19.17
N GLU A 389 11.79 5.73 19.34
CA GLU A 389 11.95 7.11 18.87
C GLU A 389 13.10 7.83 19.58
N ALA A 390 13.29 7.54 20.88
CA ALA A 390 14.40 8.12 21.63
C ALA A 390 15.75 7.69 21.07
N VAL A 391 15.91 6.41 20.71
CA VAL A 391 17.13 5.89 20.08
C VAL A 391 17.37 6.57 18.73
N GLU A 392 16.33 6.66 17.87
CA GLU A 392 16.46 7.32 16.57
C GLU A 392 16.89 8.79 16.70
N GLN A 393 16.33 9.50 17.68
CA GLN A 393 16.74 10.88 17.93
C GLN A 393 18.17 10.99 18.45
N ALA A 394 18.62 10.05 19.27
CA ALA A 394 20.01 10.01 19.76
C ALA A 394 21.01 9.73 18.63
N LEU A 395 20.68 8.80 17.71
CA LEU A 395 21.49 8.50 16.52
C LEU A 395 21.60 9.73 15.61
N ARG A 396 20.47 10.41 15.34
CA ARG A 396 20.46 11.64 14.53
C ARG A 396 21.22 12.80 15.18
N ALA A 397 21.28 12.83 16.50
CA ALA A 397 22.10 13.77 17.24
C ALA A 397 23.60 13.44 17.18
N GLY A 398 23.98 12.26 16.68
CA GLY A 398 25.36 11.78 16.69
C GLY A 398 25.85 11.31 18.06
N HIS A 399 24.95 11.13 19.04
CA HIS A 399 25.30 10.65 20.39
C HIS A 399 25.12 9.14 20.49
N LEU A 400 26.09 8.40 19.91
CA LEU A 400 26.05 6.95 19.77
C LEU A 400 26.09 6.20 21.10
N ASP A 401 26.76 6.75 22.12
CA ASP A 401 26.79 6.25 23.48
C ASP A 401 25.41 6.33 24.16
N VAL A 402 24.69 7.43 23.97
CA VAL A 402 23.32 7.59 24.46
C VAL A 402 22.39 6.59 23.75
N ALA A 403 22.51 6.47 22.44
CA ALA A 403 21.73 5.51 21.65
C ALA A 403 21.98 4.07 22.14
N ALA A 404 23.24 3.65 22.31
CA ALA A 404 23.57 2.31 22.82
C ALA A 404 23.01 2.06 24.23
N ASN A 405 23.06 3.04 25.11
CA ASN A 405 22.47 2.93 26.46
C ASN A 405 20.94 2.81 26.41
N LEU A 406 20.27 3.52 25.52
CA LEU A 406 18.82 3.39 25.33
C LEU A 406 18.47 2.01 24.75
N VAL A 407 19.20 1.54 23.73
CA VAL A 407 19.03 0.19 23.17
C VAL A 407 19.22 -0.87 24.26
N GLN A 408 20.25 -0.73 25.12
CA GLN A 408 20.46 -1.63 26.23
C GLN A 408 19.30 -1.63 27.24
N SER A 409 18.52 -0.55 27.35
CA SER A 409 17.35 -0.48 28.21
C SER A 409 16.12 -1.20 27.63
N LEU A 410 16.11 -1.50 26.32
CA LEU A 410 15.03 -2.24 25.69
C LEU A 410 14.83 -3.60 26.35
N SER A 411 13.58 -4.01 26.43
CA SER A 411 13.24 -5.31 26.97
C SER A 411 13.52 -6.40 25.94
N GLU A 412 14.39 -7.32 26.28
CA GLU A 412 14.67 -8.54 25.51
C GLU A 412 13.38 -9.37 25.34
N GLU A 413 12.57 -9.45 26.38
CA GLU A 413 11.29 -10.14 26.34
C GLU A 413 10.34 -9.49 25.33
N GLN A 414 10.37 -8.16 25.22
CA GLN A 414 9.58 -7.43 24.24
C GLN A 414 10.08 -7.68 22.80
N LEU A 415 11.39 -7.67 22.57
CA LEU A 415 11.96 -8.03 21.27
C LEU A 415 11.51 -9.42 20.82
N LEU A 416 11.59 -10.41 21.72
CA LEU A 416 11.22 -11.79 21.41
C LEU A 416 9.70 -11.94 21.21
N ALA A 417 8.87 -11.12 21.86
CA ALA A 417 7.44 -11.12 21.68
C ALA A 417 7.04 -10.46 20.35
N GLU A 418 7.57 -9.29 20.05
CA GLU A 418 7.25 -8.52 18.85
C GLU A 418 7.88 -9.10 17.60
N GLN A 419 9.09 -9.64 17.72
CA GLN A 419 9.92 -10.19 16.64
C GLN A 419 10.13 -9.20 15.48
N ASN A 420 10.02 -7.90 15.76
CA ASN A 420 10.31 -6.83 14.81
C ASN A 420 11.78 -6.46 14.88
N VAL A 421 12.59 -7.14 14.08
CA VAL A 421 14.05 -6.97 14.09
C VAL A 421 14.55 -5.89 13.15
N GLY A 422 13.72 -5.44 12.21
CA GLY A 422 14.11 -4.48 11.16
C GLY A 422 14.66 -3.17 11.73
N MET A 423 14.08 -2.68 12.82
CA MET A 423 14.52 -1.48 13.51
C MET A 423 15.90 -1.65 14.15
N LEU A 424 16.09 -2.72 14.92
CA LEU A 424 17.38 -3.02 15.57
C LEU A 424 18.51 -3.20 14.56
N LEU A 425 18.22 -3.86 13.43
CA LEU A 425 19.22 -4.08 12.39
C LEU A 425 19.58 -2.78 11.65
N ARG A 426 18.68 -1.83 11.51
CA ARG A 426 18.99 -0.48 11.01
C ARG A 426 19.92 0.24 12.00
N TRP A 427 19.58 0.26 13.27
CA TRP A 427 20.43 0.91 14.29
C TRP A 427 21.81 0.27 14.40
N LYS A 428 21.92 -1.05 14.14
CA LYS A 428 23.21 -1.73 14.08
C LYS A 428 24.15 -1.13 13.04
N MET A 429 23.61 -0.65 11.91
CA MET A 429 24.43 -0.02 10.87
C MET A 429 25.03 1.32 11.31
N ASP A 430 24.35 2.02 12.22
CA ASP A 430 24.78 3.33 12.71
C ASP A 430 25.64 3.24 13.99
N LEU A 431 25.61 2.09 14.70
CA LEU A 431 26.35 1.89 15.93
C LEU A 431 27.67 1.17 15.65
N PRO A 432 28.82 1.69 16.16
CA PRO A 432 30.12 1.01 16.05
C PRO A 432 30.15 -0.36 16.75
N ASP A 433 30.90 -1.30 16.21
CA ASP A 433 31.02 -2.66 16.76
C ASP A 433 31.57 -2.68 18.20
N ASP A 434 32.42 -1.75 18.56
CA ASP A 434 32.94 -1.60 19.93
C ASP A 434 31.83 -1.30 20.92
N LEU A 435 30.85 -0.49 20.55
CA LEU A 435 29.67 -0.21 21.39
C LEU A 435 28.72 -1.40 21.45
N LEU A 436 28.52 -2.10 20.33
CA LEU A 436 27.64 -3.29 20.26
C LEU A 436 28.17 -4.42 21.16
N THR A 437 29.49 -4.54 21.28
CA THR A 437 30.17 -5.57 22.11
C THR A 437 30.54 -5.07 23.50
N SER A 438 30.16 -3.87 23.89
CA SER A 438 30.53 -3.25 25.17
C SER A 438 29.91 -3.93 26.39
N THR A 439 28.75 -4.58 26.25
CA THR A 439 28.06 -5.25 27.34
C THR A 439 27.42 -6.57 26.91
N PRO A 440 27.34 -7.58 27.83
CA PRO A 440 26.68 -8.86 27.53
C PRO A 440 25.24 -8.69 27.08
N ARG A 441 24.56 -7.66 27.60
CA ARG A 441 23.15 -7.42 27.30
C ARG A 441 22.93 -6.96 25.85
N LEU A 442 23.79 -6.06 25.35
CA LEU A 442 23.76 -5.63 23.94
C LEU A 442 24.08 -6.79 23.01
N ILE A 443 25.10 -7.57 23.34
CA ILE A 443 25.46 -8.77 22.57
C ILE A 443 24.27 -9.71 22.44
N VAL A 444 23.62 -10.08 23.55
CA VAL A 444 22.47 -11.00 23.54
C VAL A 444 21.33 -10.41 22.74
N LEU A 445 21.01 -9.12 22.93
CA LEU A 445 19.90 -8.45 22.23
C LEU A 445 20.10 -8.46 20.70
N TYR A 446 21.28 -8.06 20.24
CA TYR A 446 21.59 -8.03 18.82
C TYR A 446 21.80 -9.44 18.21
N ALA A 447 22.37 -10.38 18.97
CA ALA A 447 22.48 -11.75 18.51
C ALA A 447 21.10 -12.41 18.33
N TRP A 448 20.13 -12.12 19.21
CA TRP A 448 18.72 -12.50 18.99
C TRP A 448 18.10 -11.84 17.76
N ALA A 449 18.34 -10.54 17.55
CA ALA A 449 17.84 -9.85 16.38
C ALA A 449 18.40 -10.44 15.07
N LEU A 450 19.70 -10.72 15.03
CA LEU A 450 20.36 -11.37 13.90
C LEU A 450 19.86 -12.80 13.66
N GLY A 451 19.72 -13.60 14.74
CA GLY A 451 19.21 -14.96 14.65
C GLY A 451 17.77 -15.03 14.13
N LEU A 452 16.89 -14.14 14.60
CA LEU A 452 15.51 -14.01 14.12
C LEU A 452 15.44 -13.54 12.66
N ALA A 453 16.43 -12.74 12.22
CA ALA A 453 16.57 -12.29 10.83
C ALA A 453 17.27 -13.31 9.92
N CYS A 454 17.58 -14.51 10.41
CA CYS A 454 18.35 -15.56 9.71
C CYS A 454 19.78 -15.17 9.30
N GLN A 455 20.36 -14.11 9.86
CA GLN A 455 21.77 -13.77 9.70
C GLN A 455 22.64 -14.60 10.68
N LEU A 456 22.70 -15.89 10.39
CA LEU A 456 23.16 -16.91 11.37
C LEU A 456 24.63 -16.80 11.71
N ASP A 457 25.49 -16.52 10.74
CA ASP A 457 26.93 -16.42 10.95
C ASP A 457 27.29 -15.20 11.80
N ALA A 458 26.66 -14.06 11.50
CA ALA A 458 26.82 -12.85 12.30
C ALA A 458 26.23 -13.01 13.72
N ALA A 459 25.12 -13.74 13.86
CA ALA A 459 24.53 -14.04 15.16
C ALA A 459 25.47 -14.92 16.02
N GLU A 460 26.07 -15.94 15.42
CA GLU A 460 27.01 -16.82 16.10
C GLU A 460 28.30 -16.10 16.49
N GLU A 461 28.87 -15.32 15.56
CA GLU A 461 30.07 -14.52 15.83
C GLU A 461 29.83 -13.58 17.02
N LEU A 462 28.70 -12.87 17.03
CA LEU A 462 28.37 -11.97 18.12
C LEU A 462 28.08 -12.74 19.42
N ALA A 463 27.36 -13.86 19.38
CA ALA A 463 27.09 -14.69 20.55
C ALA A 463 28.40 -15.22 21.19
N ASN A 464 29.38 -15.56 20.38
CA ASN A 464 30.69 -16.06 20.87
C ASN A 464 31.48 -14.97 21.60
N GLN A 465 31.22 -13.69 21.36
CA GLN A 465 31.80 -12.56 22.11
C GLN A 465 31.41 -12.58 23.60
N LEU A 466 30.31 -13.27 23.99
CA LEU A 466 29.94 -13.45 25.39
C LEU A 466 31.07 -14.09 26.22
N SER A 467 31.92 -14.91 25.61
CA SER A 467 33.08 -15.51 26.24
C SER A 467 34.04 -14.47 26.86
N ARG A 468 34.12 -13.27 26.33
CA ARG A 468 34.94 -12.15 26.83
C ARG A 468 34.58 -11.70 28.26
N PHE A 469 33.35 -12.01 28.69
CA PHE A 469 32.82 -11.67 30.00
C PHE A 469 32.86 -12.81 31.00
N LEU A 470 33.64 -13.86 30.68
CA LEU A 470 33.87 -14.99 31.58
C LEU A 470 35.30 -14.89 32.22
N PRO A 471 35.43 -15.32 33.51
CA PRO A 471 34.39 -15.77 34.39
C PRO A 471 33.45 -14.63 34.83
N ALA A 472 32.15 -14.94 34.95
CA ALA A 472 31.13 -13.94 35.39
C ALA A 472 31.30 -13.64 36.92
N PRO A 473 30.78 -12.49 37.39
CA PRO A 473 30.92 -12.06 38.79
C PRO A 473 30.32 -13.04 39.82
N SER A 474 29.41 -13.91 39.39
CA SER A 474 28.80 -14.94 40.24
C SER A 474 28.45 -16.20 39.47
N ALA A 475 28.39 -17.35 40.15
CA ALA A 475 27.97 -18.61 39.55
C ALA A 475 26.55 -18.54 38.94
N THR A 476 25.66 -17.78 39.55
CA THR A 476 24.31 -17.56 39.05
C THR A 476 24.32 -16.75 37.74
N ALA A 477 25.15 -15.71 37.65
CA ALA A 477 25.31 -14.92 36.43
C ALA A 477 25.93 -15.76 35.31
N GLN A 478 26.92 -16.59 35.62
CA GLN A 478 27.55 -17.50 34.66
C GLN A 478 26.55 -18.54 34.11
N LYS A 479 25.77 -19.18 35.01
CA LYS A 479 24.71 -20.11 34.61
C LYS A 479 23.66 -19.44 33.72
N SER A 480 23.23 -18.22 34.07
CA SER A 480 22.28 -17.45 33.27
C SER A 480 22.83 -17.08 31.90
N MET A 481 24.11 -16.72 31.81
CA MET A 481 24.75 -16.38 30.53
C MET A 481 24.86 -17.61 29.62
N LEU A 482 25.28 -18.75 30.19
CA LEU A 482 25.32 -20.02 29.46
C LEU A 482 23.95 -20.45 28.94
N ALA A 483 22.90 -20.34 29.77
CA ALA A 483 21.53 -20.67 29.38
C ALA A 483 21.02 -19.80 28.21
N GLN A 484 21.38 -18.53 28.20
CA GLN A 484 21.03 -17.59 27.10
C GLN A 484 21.81 -17.94 25.83
N TRP A 485 23.09 -18.27 25.97
CA TRP A 485 23.91 -18.72 24.84
C TRP A 485 23.36 -20.02 24.25
N LEU A 486 22.98 -21.00 25.09
CA LEU A 486 22.35 -22.26 24.63
C LEU A 486 21.05 -22.01 23.87
N ALA A 487 20.14 -21.15 24.39
CA ALA A 487 18.89 -20.81 23.72
C ALA A 487 19.16 -20.19 22.34
N LEU A 488 20.11 -19.27 22.26
CA LEU A 488 20.47 -18.60 21.01
C LEU A 488 21.14 -19.59 20.02
N SER A 489 22.07 -20.41 20.51
CA SER A 489 22.72 -21.45 19.70
C SER A 489 21.73 -22.48 19.16
N GLY A 490 20.66 -22.79 19.92
CA GLY A 490 19.58 -23.65 19.47
C GLY A 490 18.81 -23.04 18.27
N ILE A 491 18.56 -21.73 18.27
CA ILE A 491 17.92 -21.04 17.15
C ILE A 491 18.86 -20.97 15.94
N ILE A 492 20.15 -20.72 16.15
CA ILE A 492 21.15 -20.71 15.08
C ILE A 492 21.27 -22.10 14.45
N ALA A 493 21.34 -23.17 15.27
CA ALA A 493 21.38 -24.54 14.78
C ALA A 493 20.13 -24.91 13.98
N ARG A 494 18.93 -24.48 14.45
CA ARG A 494 17.67 -24.60 13.70
C ARG A 494 17.78 -23.94 12.34
N GLY A 495 18.28 -22.71 12.31
CA GLY A 495 18.46 -21.96 11.08
C GLY A 495 19.42 -22.63 10.08
N ARG A 496 20.35 -23.43 10.55
CA ARG A 496 21.27 -24.23 9.71
C ARG A 496 20.73 -25.61 9.34
N GLY A 497 19.53 -25.98 9.81
CA GLY A 497 18.93 -27.28 9.58
C GLY A 497 19.53 -28.41 10.44
N ASP A 498 20.32 -28.10 11.48
CA ASP A 498 20.91 -29.07 12.39
C ASP A 498 19.91 -29.42 13.50
N SER A 499 19.05 -30.39 13.21
CA SER A 499 17.96 -30.84 14.10
C SER A 499 18.48 -31.39 15.43
N GLU A 500 19.60 -32.10 15.42
CA GLU A 500 20.16 -32.74 16.60
C GLU A 500 20.70 -31.70 17.59
N LYS A 501 21.51 -30.75 17.11
CA LYS A 501 21.96 -29.63 17.95
C LYS A 501 20.84 -28.72 18.41
N THR A 502 19.85 -28.48 17.57
CA THR A 502 18.66 -27.70 17.92
C THR A 502 17.95 -28.32 19.12
N GLU A 503 17.68 -29.62 19.06
CA GLU A 503 17.03 -30.36 20.14
C GLU A 503 17.86 -30.35 21.43
N SER A 504 19.15 -30.63 21.33
CA SER A 504 20.06 -30.66 22.47
C SER A 504 20.13 -29.27 23.15
N TYR A 505 20.47 -28.22 22.41
CA TYR A 505 20.62 -26.86 22.94
C TYR A 505 19.34 -26.29 23.52
N CYS A 506 18.21 -26.42 22.81
CA CYS A 506 16.93 -25.90 23.31
C CYS A 506 16.44 -26.64 24.56
N THR A 507 16.65 -27.97 24.63
CA THR A 507 16.26 -28.77 25.81
C THR A 507 17.14 -28.40 27.03
N GLU A 508 18.44 -28.27 26.85
CA GLU A 508 19.34 -27.87 27.91
C GLU A 508 19.11 -26.44 28.38
N ALA A 509 18.81 -25.53 27.42
CA ALA A 509 18.37 -24.15 27.72
C ALA A 509 17.11 -24.13 28.59
N LEU A 510 16.09 -24.92 28.28
CA LEU A 510 14.84 -24.98 29.07
C LEU A 510 15.05 -25.46 30.50
N LEU A 511 16.04 -26.38 30.73
CA LEU A 511 16.40 -26.85 32.08
C LEU A 511 17.16 -25.82 32.92
N THR A 512 17.84 -24.88 32.23
CA THR A 512 18.76 -23.94 32.89
C THR A 512 18.29 -22.50 32.93
N LEU A 513 17.40 -22.09 32.02
CA LEU A 513 16.81 -20.72 31.94
C LEU A 513 15.94 -20.42 33.17
N PRO A 514 16.18 -19.29 33.85
CA PRO A 514 15.31 -18.85 34.93
C PRO A 514 13.86 -18.58 34.43
N GLU A 515 12.86 -18.77 35.30
CA GLU A 515 11.44 -18.55 34.95
C GLU A 515 11.16 -17.12 34.45
N LYS A 516 11.85 -16.13 34.96
CA LYS A 516 11.73 -14.73 34.54
C LYS A 516 12.18 -14.48 33.09
N ARG A 517 12.96 -15.40 32.50
CA ARG A 517 13.36 -15.37 31.08
C ARG A 517 12.34 -16.11 30.21
N TYR A 518 11.07 -15.73 30.39
CA TYR A 518 9.94 -16.43 29.75
C TYR A 518 9.95 -16.33 28.23
N GLY A 519 10.42 -15.23 27.63
CA GLY A 519 10.49 -15.07 26.18
C GLY A 519 11.44 -16.07 25.53
N GLN A 520 12.65 -16.22 26.07
CA GLN A 520 13.61 -17.23 25.59
C GLN A 520 13.07 -18.65 25.77
N ARG A 521 12.40 -18.94 26.90
CA ARG A 521 11.75 -20.24 27.14
C ARG A 521 10.65 -20.52 26.12
N LEU A 522 9.82 -19.51 25.81
CA LEU A 522 8.74 -19.62 24.81
C LEU A 522 9.30 -19.87 23.41
N VAL A 523 10.37 -19.18 23.04
CA VAL A 523 11.03 -19.39 21.74
C VAL A 523 11.62 -20.80 21.65
N CYS A 524 12.27 -21.32 22.72
CA CYS A 524 12.76 -22.70 22.75
C CYS A 524 11.61 -23.71 22.63
N LEU A 525 10.50 -23.52 23.35
CA LEU A 525 9.33 -24.40 23.27
C LEU A 525 8.70 -24.40 21.87
N SER A 526 8.55 -23.22 21.27
CA SER A 526 8.06 -23.07 19.89
C SER A 526 8.98 -23.76 18.89
N THR A 527 10.31 -23.59 19.04
CA THR A 527 11.31 -24.23 18.20
C THR A 527 11.23 -25.75 18.28
N LEU A 528 11.18 -26.29 19.48
CA LEU A 528 11.06 -27.75 19.67
C LEU A 528 9.71 -28.28 19.16
N ALA A 529 8.63 -27.54 19.32
CA ALA A 529 7.31 -27.93 18.78
C ALA A 529 7.33 -27.97 17.24
N ASN A 530 7.96 -27.00 16.60
CA ASN A 530 8.09 -26.95 15.15
C ASN A 530 9.02 -28.06 14.62
N LEU A 531 10.10 -28.36 15.33
CA LEU A 531 10.99 -29.49 15.01
C LEU A 531 10.24 -30.82 15.14
N ALA A 532 9.41 -30.99 16.17
CA ALA A 532 8.59 -32.18 16.33
C ALA A 532 7.55 -32.34 15.19
N VAL A 533 6.96 -31.22 14.69
CA VAL A 533 6.11 -31.26 13.49
C VAL A 533 6.90 -31.71 12.27
N ALA A 534 8.12 -31.19 12.09
CA ALA A 534 8.99 -31.54 10.97
C ALA A 534 9.35 -33.05 10.98
N ASN A 535 9.59 -33.58 12.16
CA ASN A 535 9.91 -35.01 12.37
C ASN A 535 8.67 -35.93 12.38
N GLY A 536 7.45 -35.39 12.19
CA GLY A 536 6.21 -36.15 12.22
C GLY A 536 5.69 -36.52 13.62
N ASP A 537 6.37 -36.11 14.70
CA ASP A 537 5.95 -36.36 16.08
C ASP A 537 4.91 -35.31 16.53
N LEU A 538 3.72 -35.42 15.99
CA LEU A 538 2.61 -34.48 16.23
C LEU A 538 2.09 -34.55 17.68
N TRP A 539 2.32 -35.64 18.39
CA TRP A 539 1.98 -35.74 19.80
C TRP A 539 2.90 -34.86 20.66
N ARG A 540 4.21 -35.02 20.49
CA ARG A 540 5.22 -34.20 21.16
C ARG A 540 5.05 -32.71 20.82
N ALA A 541 4.81 -32.37 19.55
CA ALA A 541 4.52 -31.02 19.11
C ALA A 541 3.33 -30.41 19.87
N ARG A 542 2.25 -31.17 20.06
CA ARG A 542 1.07 -30.75 20.82
C ARG A 542 1.37 -30.49 22.29
N VAL A 543 2.18 -31.35 22.94
CA VAL A 543 2.57 -31.18 24.34
C VAL A 543 3.39 -29.89 24.50
N LEU A 544 4.42 -29.72 23.71
CA LEU A 544 5.30 -28.53 23.75
C LEU A 544 4.53 -27.24 23.48
N ASN A 545 3.62 -27.25 22.51
CA ASN A 545 2.78 -26.10 22.21
C ASN A 545 1.79 -25.79 23.34
N ARG A 546 1.23 -26.80 24.02
CA ARG A 546 0.38 -26.60 25.20
C ARG A 546 1.18 -25.90 26.30
N ASP A 547 2.39 -26.39 26.60
CA ASP A 547 3.26 -25.82 27.63
C ASP A 547 3.67 -24.37 27.28
N ALA A 548 3.89 -24.06 26.00
CA ALA A 548 4.13 -22.71 25.52
C ALA A 548 2.90 -21.81 25.74
N LEU A 549 1.69 -22.28 25.40
CA LEU A 549 0.46 -21.51 25.57
C LEU A 549 0.16 -21.24 27.05
N GLU A 550 0.34 -22.25 27.92
CA GLU A 550 0.17 -22.11 29.37
C GLU A 550 1.16 -21.09 29.97
N LEU A 551 2.41 -21.09 29.51
CA LEU A 551 3.40 -20.10 29.91
C LEU A 551 3.03 -18.70 29.43
N ALA A 552 2.64 -18.55 28.17
CA ALA A 552 2.23 -17.27 27.58
C ALA A 552 1.03 -16.66 28.34
N GLN A 553 0.04 -17.49 28.71
CA GLN A 553 -1.14 -17.09 29.49
C GLN A 553 -0.75 -16.68 30.92
N ARG A 554 0.16 -17.39 31.57
CA ARG A 554 0.65 -17.03 32.92
C ARG A 554 1.34 -15.66 32.96
N VAL A 555 2.08 -15.32 31.91
CA VAL A 555 2.74 -14.02 31.81
C VAL A 555 1.86 -12.94 31.22
N ALA A 556 0.62 -13.28 30.84
CA ALA A 556 -0.39 -12.39 30.25
C ALA A 556 0.14 -11.57 29.05
N ASN A 557 0.94 -12.19 28.18
CA ASN A 557 1.49 -11.55 27.00
C ASN A 557 0.75 -11.97 25.75
N PRO A 558 -0.08 -11.07 25.15
CA PRO A 558 -0.94 -11.41 24.00
C PRO A 558 -0.16 -11.77 22.75
N LEU A 559 1.07 -11.27 22.57
CA LEU A 559 1.90 -11.59 21.39
C LEU A 559 2.40 -13.03 21.46
N PHE A 560 2.87 -13.49 22.61
CA PHE A 560 3.28 -14.88 22.80
C PHE A 560 2.08 -15.85 22.78
N GLU A 561 0.91 -15.43 23.30
CA GLU A 561 -0.32 -16.23 23.12
C GLU A 561 -0.68 -16.39 21.65
N ALA A 562 -0.62 -15.30 20.87
CA ALA A 562 -0.88 -15.32 19.45
C ALA A 562 0.13 -16.19 18.67
N LEU A 563 1.43 -16.17 19.05
CA LEU A 563 2.45 -17.05 18.48
C LEU A 563 2.17 -18.53 18.79
N ALA A 564 1.76 -18.85 20.02
CA ALA A 564 1.39 -20.21 20.39
C ALA A 564 0.15 -20.71 19.63
N HIS A 565 -0.83 -19.83 19.34
CA HIS A 565 -1.97 -20.14 18.46
C HIS A 565 -1.54 -20.38 17.02
N TYR A 566 -0.58 -19.59 16.49
CA TYR A 566 0.01 -19.81 15.17
C TYR A 566 0.69 -21.19 15.08
N ASP A 567 1.53 -21.55 16.04
CA ASP A 567 2.19 -22.87 16.07
C ASP A 567 1.17 -24.00 16.19
N ARG A 568 0.11 -23.81 16.98
CA ARG A 568 -0.99 -24.78 17.10
C ARG A 568 -1.74 -24.97 15.79
N ALA A 569 -1.97 -23.90 15.04
CA ALA A 569 -2.59 -24.00 13.73
C ALA A 569 -1.73 -24.80 12.75
N ARG A 570 -0.38 -24.68 12.81
CA ARG A 570 0.55 -25.50 12.03
C ARG A 570 0.45 -26.98 12.36
N VAL A 571 0.37 -27.32 13.66
CA VAL A 571 0.15 -28.71 14.11
C VAL A 571 -1.17 -29.27 13.57
N LEU A 572 -2.26 -28.48 13.61
CA LEU A 572 -3.57 -28.89 13.10
C LEU A 572 -3.57 -29.06 11.57
N GLN A 573 -2.90 -28.15 10.85
CA GLN A 573 -2.75 -28.25 9.40
C GLN A 573 -1.97 -29.52 9.02
N ALA A 574 -0.87 -29.83 9.70
CA ALA A 574 -0.13 -31.08 9.49
C ALA A 574 -1.00 -32.33 9.69
N ARG A 575 -1.98 -32.28 10.57
CA ARG A 575 -3.00 -33.31 10.76
C ARG A 575 -4.15 -33.29 9.75
N GLY A 576 -4.11 -32.36 8.77
CA GLY A 576 -5.19 -32.19 7.79
C GLY A 576 -6.45 -31.51 8.33
N GLU A 577 -6.43 -30.95 9.57
CA GLU A 577 -7.58 -30.34 10.25
C GLU A 577 -7.67 -28.83 9.91
N ILE A 578 -7.86 -28.51 8.62
CA ILE A 578 -7.76 -27.14 8.09
C ILE A 578 -8.75 -26.17 8.74
N LEU A 579 -9.99 -26.61 8.95
CA LEU A 579 -11.03 -25.77 9.58
C LEU A 579 -10.66 -25.39 11.02
N ARG A 580 -10.12 -26.35 11.78
CA ARG A 580 -9.66 -26.08 13.15
C ARG A 580 -8.41 -25.21 13.18
N ALA A 581 -7.53 -25.37 12.18
CA ALA A 581 -6.37 -24.51 12.03
C ALA A 581 -6.80 -23.04 11.78
N LEU A 582 -7.81 -22.80 10.93
CA LEU A 582 -8.39 -21.47 10.72
C LEU A 582 -8.98 -20.88 12.01
N ASP A 583 -9.69 -21.68 12.81
CA ASP A 583 -10.23 -21.23 14.09
C ASP A 583 -9.11 -20.81 15.06
N GLU A 584 -7.99 -21.55 15.10
CA GLU A 584 -6.84 -21.18 15.94
C GLU A 584 -6.16 -19.89 15.45
N VAL A 585 -5.97 -19.72 14.15
CA VAL A 585 -5.45 -18.47 13.58
C VAL A 585 -6.31 -17.27 13.99
N ARG A 586 -7.62 -17.38 13.86
CA ARG A 586 -8.57 -16.33 14.25
C ARG A 586 -8.57 -16.06 15.75
N ARG A 587 -8.37 -17.10 16.59
CA ARG A 587 -8.17 -16.91 18.05
C ARG A 587 -6.89 -16.10 18.32
N GLY A 588 -5.79 -16.44 17.64
CA GLY A 588 -4.55 -15.68 17.73
C GLY A 588 -4.73 -14.20 17.34
N GLN A 589 -5.42 -13.93 16.25
CA GLN A 589 -5.73 -12.57 15.81
C GLN A 589 -6.63 -11.82 16.83
N GLN A 590 -7.57 -12.51 17.46
CA GLN A 590 -8.42 -11.91 18.52
C GLN A 590 -7.59 -11.44 19.73
N ARG A 591 -6.51 -12.16 20.08
CA ARG A 591 -5.61 -11.74 21.17
C ARG A 591 -4.89 -10.43 20.86
N LEU A 592 -4.69 -10.13 19.58
CA LEU A 592 -4.04 -8.92 19.11
C LEU A 592 -5.00 -7.71 18.99
N LYS A 593 -6.32 -7.92 19.11
CA LYS A 593 -7.31 -6.83 19.13
C LYS A 593 -7.08 -5.96 20.37
N GLY A 594 -6.86 -4.66 20.14
CA GLY A 594 -6.57 -3.69 21.20
C GLY A 594 -5.10 -3.32 21.32
N LEU A 595 -4.19 -4.02 20.62
CA LEU A 595 -2.84 -3.53 20.44
C LEU A 595 -2.81 -2.40 19.39
N SER A 596 -1.80 -1.55 19.50
CA SER A 596 -1.63 -0.44 18.55
C SER A 596 -1.60 -0.93 17.10
N THR A 597 -2.43 -0.32 16.26
CA THR A 597 -2.42 -0.57 14.80
C THR A 597 -1.24 0.10 14.09
N VAL A 598 -0.63 1.08 14.74
CA VAL A 598 0.55 1.80 14.21
C VAL A 598 1.82 0.98 14.39
N ARG A 599 1.88 0.16 15.46
CA ARG A 599 3.05 -0.68 15.74
C ARG A 599 2.99 -1.99 14.96
N LEU A 600 4.11 -2.36 14.38
CA LEU A 600 4.24 -3.58 13.58
C LEU A 600 4.59 -4.78 14.46
N TYR A 601 3.95 -5.92 14.18
CA TYR A 601 4.18 -7.16 14.92
C TYR A 601 4.35 -8.33 13.95
N ALA A 602 5.49 -9.02 13.99
CA ALA A 602 5.76 -10.16 13.10
C ALA A 602 4.71 -11.27 13.24
N VAL A 603 4.21 -11.54 14.44
CA VAL A 603 3.17 -12.55 14.67
C VAL A 603 1.84 -12.21 14.00
N ARG A 604 1.50 -10.92 13.91
CA ARG A 604 0.29 -10.48 13.20
C ARG A 604 0.41 -10.74 11.69
N ALA A 605 1.57 -10.39 11.12
CA ALA A 605 1.86 -10.69 9.73
C ALA A 605 1.80 -12.19 9.43
N ARG A 606 2.44 -13.04 10.29
CA ARG A 606 2.40 -14.50 10.15
C ARG A 606 1.00 -15.06 10.20
N LEU A 607 0.16 -14.62 11.16
CA LEU A 607 -1.23 -15.07 11.27
C LEU A 607 -2.04 -14.68 10.03
N THR A 608 -1.86 -13.47 9.52
CA THR A 608 -2.56 -12.97 8.32
C THR A 608 -2.15 -13.75 7.07
N LEU A 609 -0.83 -13.98 6.87
CA LEU A 609 -0.31 -14.80 5.78
C LEU A 609 -0.83 -16.25 5.88
N TYR A 610 -0.84 -16.78 7.08
CA TYR A 610 -1.24 -18.17 7.30
C TYR A 610 -2.75 -18.37 7.13
N GLU A 611 -3.59 -17.42 7.54
CA GLU A 611 -5.01 -17.42 7.22
C GLU A 611 -5.24 -17.43 5.70
N GLY A 612 -4.53 -16.53 4.99
CA GLY A 612 -4.57 -16.48 3.52
C GLY A 612 -4.20 -17.83 2.91
N TYR A 613 -3.12 -18.45 3.35
CA TYR A 613 -2.72 -19.80 2.91
C TYR A 613 -3.78 -20.87 3.20
N LEU A 614 -4.33 -20.92 4.41
CA LEU A 614 -5.37 -21.90 4.77
C LEU A 614 -6.66 -21.72 3.95
N LEU A 615 -7.00 -20.47 3.58
CA LEU A 615 -8.13 -20.19 2.70
C LEU A 615 -7.87 -20.71 1.27
N THR A 616 -6.64 -20.62 0.77
CA THR A 616 -6.30 -21.21 -0.54
C THR A 616 -6.44 -22.72 -0.54
N LEU A 617 -6.07 -23.40 0.56
CA LEU A 617 -6.31 -24.84 0.72
C LEU A 617 -7.79 -25.23 0.67
N ARG A 618 -8.68 -24.27 0.89
CA ARG A 618 -10.13 -24.42 0.81
C ARG A 618 -10.75 -23.90 -0.49
N LEU A 619 -9.96 -23.58 -1.49
CA LEU A 619 -10.35 -22.99 -2.78
C LEU A 619 -10.92 -21.55 -2.67
N GLN A 620 -10.89 -20.93 -1.50
CA GLN A 620 -11.28 -19.52 -1.30
C GLN A 620 -10.15 -18.58 -1.74
N VAL A 621 -9.83 -18.61 -3.03
CA VAL A 621 -8.61 -18.01 -3.61
C VAL A 621 -8.61 -16.48 -3.49
N ASP A 622 -9.73 -15.83 -3.81
CA ASP A 622 -9.79 -14.35 -3.79
C ASP A 622 -9.65 -13.78 -2.38
N GLN A 623 -10.33 -14.38 -1.41
CA GLN A 623 -10.21 -13.98 0.00
C GLN A 623 -8.79 -14.25 0.52
N GLY A 624 -8.22 -15.40 0.17
CA GLY A 624 -6.85 -15.77 0.51
C GLY A 624 -5.86 -14.76 -0.04
N ARG A 625 -6.01 -14.34 -1.30
CA ARG A 625 -5.13 -13.36 -1.96
C ARG A 625 -5.09 -12.02 -1.24
N VAL A 626 -6.25 -11.48 -0.87
CA VAL A 626 -6.33 -10.20 -0.13
C VAL A 626 -5.53 -10.26 1.17
N LEU A 627 -5.69 -11.35 1.93
CA LEU A 627 -4.96 -11.54 3.19
C LEU A 627 -3.47 -11.75 2.97
N LEU A 628 -3.07 -12.52 1.95
CA LEU A 628 -1.67 -12.72 1.61
C LEU A 628 -0.98 -11.40 1.27
N LEU A 629 -1.58 -10.56 0.42
CA LEU A 629 -1.01 -9.25 0.08
C LEU A 629 -0.90 -8.33 1.31
N ALA A 630 -1.92 -8.30 2.17
CA ALA A 630 -1.87 -7.52 3.41
C ALA A 630 -0.78 -8.03 4.36
N GLY A 631 -0.68 -9.34 4.53
CA GLY A 631 0.34 -9.97 5.37
C GLY A 631 1.76 -9.78 4.84
N LEU A 632 1.96 -9.80 3.51
CA LEU A 632 3.26 -9.54 2.86
C LEU A 632 3.77 -8.13 3.17
N ALA A 633 2.90 -7.11 3.09
CA ALA A 633 3.28 -5.73 3.38
C ALA A 633 3.81 -5.59 4.82
N GLU A 634 3.10 -6.18 5.80
CA GLU A 634 3.51 -6.13 7.20
C GLU A 634 4.75 -7.00 7.48
N ALA A 635 4.83 -8.22 6.93
CA ALA A 635 5.98 -9.10 7.09
C ALA A 635 7.27 -8.47 6.54
N ARG A 636 7.19 -7.81 5.40
CA ARG A 636 8.31 -7.07 4.81
C ARG A 636 8.77 -5.94 5.72
N ALA A 637 7.85 -5.16 6.27
CA ALA A 637 8.16 -4.06 7.17
C ALA A 637 8.80 -4.54 8.49
N CYS A 638 8.38 -5.70 9.01
CA CYS A 638 8.99 -6.34 10.18
C CYS A 638 10.33 -7.03 9.88
N ARG A 639 10.69 -7.21 8.61
CA ARG A 639 11.78 -8.08 8.14
C ARG A 639 11.59 -9.53 8.57
N ASP A 640 10.37 -10.03 8.50
CA ASP A 640 10.01 -11.40 8.86
C ASP A 640 10.10 -12.34 7.67
N ILE A 641 10.81 -13.47 7.85
CA ILE A 641 11.07 -14.44 6.77
C ILE A 641 9.81 -15.12 6.21
N SER A 642 8.68 -15.05 6.91
CA SER A 642 7.40 -15.57 6.38
C SER A 642 6.96 -14.88 5.08
N VAL A 643 7.51 -13.72 4.75
CA VAL A 643 7.32 -13.04 3.46
C VAL A 643 7.69 -13.96 2.29
N LEU A 644 8.76 -14.77 2.43
CA LEU A 644 9.21 -15.67 1.37
C LEU A 644 8.17 -16.77 1.08
N ILE A 645 7.56 -17.31 2.12
CA ILE A 645 6.47 -18.30 1.99
C ILE A 645 5.25 -17.66 1.33
N GLY A 646 4.89 -16.45 1.75
CA GLY A 646 3.76 -15.70 1.19
C GLY A 646 3.88 -15.50 -0.32
N HIS A 647 5.05 -15.06 -0.80
CA HIS A 647 5.32 -14.92 -2.24
C HIS A 647 5.25 -16.26 -2.99
N CYS A 648 5.77 -17.35 -2.42
CA CYS A 648 5.67 -18.68 -3.02
C CYS A 648 4.19 -19.14 -3.16
N VAL A 649 3.35 -18.89 -2.16
CA VAL A 649 1.91 -19.21 -2.22
C VAL A 649 1.23 -18.40 -3.32
N ILE A 650 1.52 -17.10 -3.43
CA ILE A 650 0.98 -16.25 -4.51
C ILE A 650 1.46 -16.75 -5.86
N ALA A 651 2.75 -17.08 -6.01
CA ALA A 651 3.29 -17.62 -7.26
C ALA A 651 2.55 -18.90 -7.72
N THR A 652 2.26 -19.82 -6.80
CA THR A 652 1.47 -21.01 -7.10
C THR A 652 0.04 -20.65 -7.52
N MET A 653 -0.59 -19.67 -6.85
CA MET A 653 -1.94 -19.19 -7.20
C MET A 653 -1.97 -18.58 -8.61
N GLU A 654 -1.01 -17.69 -8.94
CA GLU A 654 -0.90 -17.06 -10.26
C GLU A 654 -0.63 -18.09 -11.35
N GLY A 655 0.26 -19.04 -11.10
CA GLY A 655 0.54 -20.16 -12.03
C GLY A 655 -0.69 -21.03 -12.30
N CYS A 656 -1.44 -21.34 -11.25
CA CYS A 656 -2.69 -22.06 -11.35
C CYS A 656 -3.80 -21.31 -12.12
N ALA A 657 -3.70 -19.97 -12.17
CA ALA A 657 -4.58 -19.10 -12.95
C ALA A 657 -4.05 -18.84 -14.38
N GLY A 658 -2.93 -19.46 -14.77
CA GLY A 658 -2.29 -19.27 -16.08
C GLY A 658 -1.47 -17.99 -16.23
N ARG A 659 -1.33 -17.19 -15.17
CA ARG A 659 -0.55 -15.94 -15.16
C ARG A 659 0.91 -16.24 -14.80
N PHE A 660 1.62 -16.89 -15.72
CA PHE A 660 2.97 -17.39 -15.44
C PHE A 660 4.01 -16.28 -15.29
N ALA A 661 3.87 -15.16 -16.01
CA ALA A 661 4.80 -14.03 -15.89
C ALA A 661 4.79 -13.45 -14.47
N GLU A 662 3.61 -13.24 -13.93
CA GLU A 662 3.40 -12.77 -12.56
C GLU A 662 3.90 -13.80 -11.55
N ALA A 663 3.64 -15.09 -11.78
CA ALA A 663 4.11 -16.17 -10.90
C ALA A 663 5.65 -16.19 -10.82
N PHE A 664 6.36 -16.09 -11.93
CA PHE A 664 7.84 -16.04 -11.93
C PHE A 664 8.37 -14.73 -11.37
N ALA A 665 7.67 -13.61 -11.52
CA ALA A 665 8.04 -12.34 -10.90
C ALA A 665 8.00 -12.44 -9.36
N GLU A 666 6.98 -13.09 -8.80
CA GLU A 666 6.89 -13.36 -7.36
C GLU A 666 8.06 -14.21 -6.87
N LEU A 667 8.46 -15.26 -7.61
CA LEU A 667 9.62 -16.08 -7.24
C LEU A 667 10.95 -15.34 -7.38
N ALA A 668 11.10 -14.46 -8.38
CA ALA A 668 12.27 -13.60 -8.51
C ALA A 668 12.38 -12.64 -7.31
N GLU A 669 11.25 -12.12 -6.80
CA GLU A 669 11.22 -11.30 -5.60
C GLU A 669 11.65 -12.09 -4.36
N VAL A 670 11.28 -13.37 -4.22
CA VAL A 670 11.78 -14.25 -3.15
C VAL A 670 13.30 -14.34 -3.20
N GLU A 671 13.87 -14.65 -4.39
CA GLU A 671 15.33 -14.78 -4.57
C GLU A 671 16.04 -13.45 -4.27
N ARG A 672 15.46 -12.33 -4.70
CA ARG A 672 15.98 -10.98 -4.40
C ARG A 672 15.98 -10.69 -2.91
N LEU A 673 14.88 -10.99 -2.20
CA LEU A 673 14.79 -10.79 -0.74
C LEU A 673 15.75 -11.70 0.01
N MET A 674 15.89 -12.97 -0.41
CA MET A 674 16.88 -13.88 0.18
C MET A 674 18.29 -13.31 0.08
N HIS A 675 18.64 -12.75 -1.08
CA HIS A 675 19.97 -12.14 -1.29
C HIS A 675 20.18 -10.89 -0.43
N ILE A 676 19.22 -9.96 -0.44
CA ILE A 676 19.31 -8.69 0.31
C ILE A 676 19.32 -8.92 1.83
N TRP A 677 18.57 -9.92 2.30
CA TRP A 677 18.47 -10.22 3.73
C TRP A 677 19.52 -11.19 4.24
N ASP A 678 20.35 -11.70 3.34
CA ASP A 678 21.37 -12.72 3.63
C ASP A 678 20.77 -14.00 4.27
N VAL A 679 19.62 -14.45 3.70
CA VAL A 679 18.95 -15.67 4.16
C VAL A 679 19.68 -16.88 3.60
N PRO A 680 20.08 -17.85 4.44
CA PRO A 680 20.80 -19.03 3.95
C PRO A 680 20.02 -19.81 2.87
N PRO A 681 20.66 -20.17 1.74
CA PRO A 681 19.98 -20.87 0.64
C PRO A 681 19.32 -22.18 1.05
N ILE A 682 19.87 -22.89 2.03
CA ILE A 682 19.33 -24.14 2.55
C ILE A 682 17.90 -24.02 3.08
N TYR A 683 17.49 -22.81 3.47
CA TYR A 683 16.18 -22.60 4.10
C TYR A 683 15.03 -22.62 3.09
N TYR A 684 15.18 -21.92 1.97
CA TYR A 684 14.06 -21.67 1.06
C TYR A 684 14.34 -22.00 -0.40
N LEU A 685 15.61 -22.13 -0.82
CA LEU A 685 15.94 -22.31 -2.22
C LEU A 685 15.32 -23.56 -2.83
N ALA A 686 15.31 -24.66 -2.07
CA ALA A 686 14.69 -25.91 -2.54
C ALA A 686 13.18 -25.80 -2.69
N MET A 687 12.51 -25.09 -1.79
CA MET A 687 11.08 -24.79 -1.88
C MET A 687 10.76 -23.91 -3.10
N VAL A 688 11.52 -22.84 -3.31
CA VAL A 688 11.39 -21.95 -4.48
C VAL A 688 11.59 -22.74 -5.78
N THR A 689 12.61 -23.60 -5.82
CA THR A 689 12.90 -24.44 -6.99
C THR A 689 11.77 -25.44 -7.25
N LEU A 690 11.18 -26.02 -6.21
CA LEU A 690 10.06 -26.93 -6.34
C LEU A 690 8.81 -26.21 -6.92
N VAL A 691 8.53 -24.99 -6.46
CA VAL A 691 7.44 -24.17 -7.04
C VAL A 691 7.73 -23.84 -8.51
N LYS A 692 8.98 -23.51 -8.86
CA LYS A 692 9.38 -23.34 -10.29
C LYS A 692 9.13 -24.58 -11.10
N CYS A 693 9.45 -25.78 -10.57
CA CYS A 693 9.16 -27.05 -11.27
C CYS A 693 7.66 -27.22 -11.50
N GLU A 694 6.82 -26.93 -10.51
CA GLU A 694 5.36 -26.96 -10.65
C GLU A 694 4.88 -26.03 -11.77
N LEU A 695 5.37 -24.78 -11.80
CA LEU A 695 5.02 -23.82 -12.84
C LEU A 695 5.47 -24.28 -14.24
N TRP A 696 6.65 -24.87 -14.38
CA TRP A 696 7.12 -25.43 -15.66
C TRP A 696 6.28 -26.62 -16.11
N LEU A 697 5.87 -27.50 -15.19
CA LEU A 697 4.94 -28.60 -15.52
C LEU A 697 3.59 -28.07 -15.99
N LEU A 698 3.05 -27.05 -15.34
CA LEU A 698 1.81 -26.38 -15.77
C LEU A 698 1.95 -25.70 -17.14
N GLN A 699 3.14 -25.21 -17.50
CA GLN A 699 3.44 -24.66 -18.83
C GLN A 699 3.73 -25.72 -19.91
N GLY A 700 3.84 -27.00 -19.55
CA GLY A 700 4.29 -28.07 -20.44
C GLY A 700 5.79 -28.04 -20.76
N ARG A 701 6.59 -27.30 -19.96
CA ARG A 701 8.06 -27.23 -20.07
C ARG A 701 8.70 -28.40 -19.32
N MET A 702 8.46 -29.63 -19.83
CA MET A 702 8.94 -30.86 -19.20
C MET A 702 10.47 -30.93 -19.11
N ASP A 703 11.17 -30.39 -20.11
CA ASP A 703 12.64 -30.33 -20.17
C ASP A 703 13.27 -29.64 -18.94
N LEU A 704 12.74 -28.48 -18.57
CA LEU A 704 13.22 -27.73 -17.42
C LEU A 704 12.84 -28.40 -16.10
N ALA A 705 11.58 -28.85 -15.99
CA ALA A 705 11.08 -29.51 -14.80
C ALA A 705 11.89 -30.79 -14.50
N GLU A 706 12.16 -31.62 -15.50
CA GLU A 706 12.95 -32.86 -15.38
C GLU A 706 14.37 -32.58 -14.86
N ALA A 707 15.06 -31.61 -15.49
CA ALA A 707 16.43 -31.27 -15.10
C ALA A 707 16.53 -30.81 -13.64
N TRP A 708 15.60 -30.01 -13.15
CA TRP A 708 15.61 -29.51 -11.80
C TRP A 708 15.06 -30.52 -10.77
N LEU A 709 14.03 -31.28 -11.12
CA LEU A 709 13.53 -32.37 -10.28
C LEU A 709 14.60 -33.45 -10.08
N LEU A 710 15.40 -33.77 -11.10
CA LEU A 710 16.52 -34.70 -10.98
C LEU A 710 17.55 -34.19 -9.95
N ARG A 711 17.92 -32.91 -10.00
CA ARG A 711 18.85 -32.29 -9.05
C ARG A 711 18.28 -32.31 -7.61
N LEU A 712 17.01 -31.94 -7.46
CA LEU A 712 16.35 -31.98 -6.15
C LEU A 712 16.27 -33.41 -5.62
N THR A 713 15.97 -34.42 -6.46
CA THR A 713 15.97 -35.83 -6.07
C THR A 713 17.33 -36.28 -5.60
N GLN A 714 18.40 -35.94 -6.34
CA GLN A 714 19.76 -36.27 -5.95
C GLN A 714 20.15 -35.64 -4.60
N ALA A 715 19.72 -34.41 -4.35
CA ALA A 715 20.04 -33.70 -3.13
C ALA A 715 19.25 -34.19 -1.90
N TYR A 716 17.96 -34.49 -2.03
CA TYR A 716 17.08 -34.75 -0.90
C TYR A 716 16.60 -36.20 -0.78
N ASN A 717 16.52 -36.94 -1.88
CA ASN A 717 16.09 -38.37 -1.89
C ASN A 717 17.25 -39.32 -2.16
N GLY A 718 18.49 -38.83 -2.29
CA GLY A 718 19.72 -39.64 -2.43
C GLY A 718 20.16 -40.26 -1.10
N GLU A 719 21.17 -41.12 -1.14
CA GLU A 719 21.80 -41.71 0.05
C GLU A 719 23.27 -41.26 0.12
N PRO A 720 23.71 -40.44 1.14
CA PRO A 720 22.85 -39.78 2.13
C PRO A 720 22.12 -38.53 1.55
N GLY A 721 20.82 -38.42 1.81
CA GLY A 721 20.04 -37.26 1.42
C GLY A 721 20.22 -36.08 2.38
N ALA A 722 20.09 -34.83 1.88
CA ALA A 722 20.04 -33.64 2.73
C ALA A 722 18.76 -33.66 3.58
N ALA A 723 18.87 -33.09 4.79
CA ALA A 723 17.69 -32.92 5.64
C ALA A 723 16.70 -31.92 4.99
N ALA A 724 15.41 -32.23 5.02
CA ALA A 724 14.36 -31.34 4.54
C ALA A 724 14.33 -30.06 5.39
N PRO A 725 14.10 -28.86 4.80
CA PRO A 725 13.94 -27.63 5.55
C PRO A 725 12.74 -27.72 6.50
N GLU A 726 12.85 -27.16 7.69
CA GLU A 726 11.72 -27.14 8.66
C GLU A 726 10.48 -26.43 8.13
N CYS A 727 10.65 -25.42 7.28
CA CYS A 727 9.52 -24.74 6.63
C CYS A 727 8.78 -25.64 5.62
N HIS A 728 9.43 -26.70 5.13
CA HIS A 728 8.85 -27.66 4.20
C HIS A 728 9.31 -29.09 4.50
N PRO A 729 8.91 -29.69 5.63
CA PRO A 729 9.40 -31.00 6.08
C PRO A 729 9.08 -32.15 5.13
N GLN A 730 8.05 -32.02 4.32
CA GLN A 730 7.63 -32.99 3.31
C GLN A 730 8.20 -32.70 1.92
N LEU A 731 9.29 -31.94 1.81
CA LEU A 731 9.94 -31.60 0.54
C LEU A 731 10.31 -32.84 -0.29
N PRO A 732 10.94 -33.89 0.28
CA PRO A 732 11.25 -35.11 -0.50
C PRO A 732 10.00 -35.76 -1.11
N GLN A 733 8.90 -35.79 -0.39
CA GLN A 733 7.63 -36.37 -0.85
C GLN A 733 6.99 -35.52 -1.93
N HIS A 734 7.06 -34.18 -1.83
CA HIS A 734 6.56 -33.29 -2.87
C HIS A 734 7.43 -33.33 -4.14
N ILE A 735 8.73 -33.60 -4.03
CA ILE A 735 9.58 -33.89 -5.18
C ILE A 735 9.07 -35.15 -5.91
N GLU A 736 8.81 -36.25 -5.17
CA GLU A 736 8.27 -37.48 -5.77
C GLU A 736 6.86 -37.29 -6.37
N LEU A 737 6.04 -36.43 -5.75
CA LEU A 737 4.72 -36.06 -6.29
C LEU A 737 4.86 -35.36 -7.65
N GLN A 738 5.74 -34.37 -7.77
CA GLN A 738 5.97 -33.67 -9.05
C GLN A 738 6.62 -34.58 -10.09
N ARG A 739 7.46 -35.52 -9.68
CA ARG A 739 7.98 -36.56 -10.58
C ARG A 739 6.87 -37.48 -11.10
N ALA A 740 5.90 -37.87 -10.27
CA ALA A 740 4.77 -38.64 -10.72
C ALA A 740 3.90 -37.89 -11.75
N VAL A 741 3.77 -36.56 -11.56
CA VAL A 741 3.10 -35.70 -12.55
C VAL A 741 3.91 -35.62 -13.85
N LEU A 742 5.23 -35.53 -13.77
CA LEU A 742 6.13 -35.52 -14.94
C LEU A 742 6.04 -36.85 -15.69
N ASP A 743 6.15 -38.00 -15.01
CA ASP A 743 6.02 -39.34 -15.61
C ASP A 743 4.68 -39.45 -16.39
N ARG A 744 3.58 -38.98 -15.80
CA ARG A 744 2.27 -38.95 -16.48
C ARG A 744 2.29 -38.08 -17.74
N LEU A 745 2.87 -36.91 -17.69
CA LEU A 745 2.96 -35.99 -18.84
C LEU A 745 3.87 -36.55 -19.95
N GLN A 746 4.84 -37.38 -19.59
CA GLN A 746 5.71 -38.10 -20.54
C GLN A 746 5.07 -39.38 -21.10
N GLY A 747 3.91 -39.78 -20.57
CA GLY A 747 3.17 -40.98 -20.99
C GLY A 747 3.59 -42.25 -20.26
N ASP A 748 4.41 -42.18 -19.22
CA ASP A 748 4.75 -43.32 -18.34
C ASP A 748 3.75 -43.45 -17.19
N ASP A 749 2.54 -43.84 -17.52
CA ASP A 749 1.46 -44.03 -16.56
C ASP A 749 1.79 -45.07 -15.46
N VAL A 750 2.61 -46.08 -15.80
CA VAL A 750 2.97 -47.15 -14.84
C VAL A 750 3.90 -46.60 -13.77
N ALA A 751 4.94 -45.82 -14.15
CA ALA A 751 5.84 -45.19 -13.19
C ALA A 751 5.09 -44.19 -12.32
N SER A 752 4.21 -43.37 -12.91
CA SER A 752 3.37 -42.42 -12.20
C SER A 752 2.49 -43.13 -11.14
N GLU A 753 1.75 -44.20 -11.52
CA GLU A 753 0.88 -44.94 -10.60
C GLU A 753 1.69 -45.53 -9.42
N GLN A 754 2.84 -46.15 -9.71
CA GLN A 754 3.70 -46.71 -8.68
C GLN A 754 4.19 -45.66 -7.65
N ARG A 755 4.61 -44.47 -8.13
CA ARG A 755 5.05 -43.37 -7.23
C ARG A 755 3.90 -42.87 -6.38
N LEU A 756 2.74 -42.64 -6.96
CA LEU A 756 1.56 -42.13 -6.26
C LEU A 756 1.09 -43.14 -5.19
N GLN A 757 1.06 -44.44 -5.49
CA GLN A 757 0.75 -45.49 -4.53
C GLN A 757 1.79 -45.59 -3.38
N ALA A 758 3.09 -45.38 -3.70
CA ALA A 758 4.14 -45.32 -2.69
C ALA A 758 3.96 -44.12 -1.77
N LEU A 759 3.64 -42.94 -2.34
CA LEU A 759 3.37 -41.73 -1.57
C LEU A 759 2.16 -41.86 -0.67
N GLU A 760 1.07 -42.50 -1.14
CA GLU A 760 -0.13 -42.75 -0.33
C GLU A 760 0.18 -43.65 0.87
N ARG A 761 0.96 -44.72 0.65
CA ARG A 761 1.38 -45.64 1.73
C ARG A 761 2.24 -44.90 2.76
N HIS A 762 3.27 -44.16 2.29
CA HIS A 762 4.13 -43.37 3.14
C HIS A 762 3.35 -42.33 3.95
N ALA A 763 2.44 -41.60 3.32
CA ALA A 763 1.60 -40.61 3.99
C ALA A 763 0.74 -41.22 5.12
N ARG A 764 0.31 -42.45 4.95
CA ARG A 764 -0.45 -43.19 5.96
C ARG A 764 0.44 -43.64 7.14
N GLU A 765 1.67 -44.04 6.84
CA GLU A 765 2.66 -44.47 7.84
C GLU A 765 3.12 -43.35 8.73
N VAL A 766 3.40 -42.15 8.12
CA VAL A 766 3.90 -40.99 8.86
C VAL A 766 2.79 -40.07 9.38
N GLY A 767 1.49 -40.39 9.11
CA GLY A 767 0.38 -39.55 9.55
C GLY A 767 0.27 -38.22 8.86
N ALA A 768 0.54 -38.16 7.54
CA ALA A 768 0.48 -36.97 6.69
C ALA A 768 -0.78 -36.96 5.78
N PRO A 769 -1.99 -36.75 6.31
CA PRO A 769 -3.25 -36.97 5.58
C PRO A 769 -3.42 -36.05 4.37
N LEU A 770 -2.86 -34.82 4.40
CA LEU A 770 -2.95 -33.91 3.27
C LEU A 770 -2.11 -34.41 2.07
N LEU A 771 -0.91 -34.90 2.31
CA LEU A 771 -0.07 -35.51 1.28
C LEU A 771 -0.77 -36.76 0.68
N GLY A 772 -1.33 -37.62 1.52
CA GLY A 772 -2.09 -38.78 1.07
C GLY A 772 -3.32 -38.41 0.23
N LEU A 773 -4.02 -37.35 0.61
CA LEU A 773 -5.15 -36.82 -0.16
C LEU A 773 -4.72 -36.31 -1.53
N ILE A 774 -3.60 -35.56 -1.62
CA ILE A 774 -3.06 -35.09 -2.90
C ILE A 774 -2.67 -36.29 -3.78
N ALA A 775 -1.97 -37.29 -3.23
CA ALA A 775 -1.60 -38.49 -3.97
C ALA A 775 -2.84 -39.25 -4.51
N MET A 776 -3.87 -39.42 -3.68
CA MET A 776 -5.14 -40.09 -4.08
C MET A 776 -5.87 -39.31 -5.19
N THR A 777 -5.95 -37.99 -5.12
CA THR A 777 -6.64 -37.19 -6.14
C THR A 777 -5.90 -37.20 -7.47
N GLN A 778 -4.57 -37.22 -7.48
CA GLN A 778 -3.76 -37.42 -8.69
C GLN A 778 -3.94 -38.84 -9.27
N GLN A 779 -4.02 -39.87 -8.44
CA GLN A 779 -4.33 -41.22 -8.88
C GLN A 779 -5.72 -41.31 -9.51
N ILE A 780 -6.73 -40.64 -8.96
CA ILE A 780 -8.07 -40.60 -9.57
C ILE A 780 -7.99 -40.03 -10.99
N GLY A 781 -7.28 -38.89 -11.19
CA GLY A 781 -7.09 -38.33 -12.52
C GLY A 781 -6.42 -39.30 -13.51
N LEU A 782 -5.40 -40.03 -13.03
CA LEU A 782 -4.71 -41.06 -13.82
C LEU A 782 -5.64 -42.26 -14.16
N LEU A 783 -6.38 -42.78 -13.20
CA LEU A 783 -7.35 -43.87 -13.44
C LEU A 783 -8.46 -43.49 -14.42
N LEU A 784 -8.92 -42.26 -14.37
CA LEU A 784 -9.92 -41.74 -15.30
C LEU A 784 -9.36 -41.60 -16.74
N SER A 785 -8.11 -41.19 -16.91
CA SER A 785 -7.46 -41.18 -18.24
C SER A 785 -7.32 -42.62 -18.83
N GLN A 786 -7.17 -43.64 -17.95
CA GLN A 786 -7.12 -45.07 -18.31
C GLN A 786 -8.50 -45.73 -18.41
N THR A 787 -9.60 -44.96 -18.25
CA THR A 787 -11.00 -45.45 -18.26
C THR A 787 -11.34 -46.44 -17.12
N ARG A 788 -10.53 -46.52 -16.05
CA ARG A 788 -10.72 -47.38 -14.84
C ARG A 788 -11.67 -46.70 -13.83
N ARG A 789 -12.90 -46.44 -14.21
CA ARG A 789 -13.88 -45.61 -13.47
C ARG A 789 -14.28 -46.18 -12.13
N ASP A 790 -14.37 -47.53 -11.98
CA ASP A 790 -14.77 -48.16 -10.71
C ASP A 790 -13.71 -47.97 -9.62
N GLU A 791 -12.45 -48.16 -9.97
CA GLU A 791 -11.33 -47.93 -9.06
C GLU A 791 -11.20 -46.43 -8.69
N ALA A 792 -11.40 -45.54 -9.68
CA ALA A 792 -11.44 -44.10 -9.42
C ALA A 792 -12.54 -43.69 -8.42
N ARG A 793 -13.71 -44.33 -8.52
CA ARG A 793 -14.85 -44.13 -7.60
C ARG A 793 -14.54 -44.62 -6.16
N GLU A 794 -13.93 -45.77 -6.01
CA GLU A 794 -13.54 -46.29 -4.71
C GLU A 794 -12.51 -45.37 -4.05
N LEU A 795 -11.53 -44.87 -4.83
CA LEU A 795 -10.51 -43.97 -4.36
C LEU A 795 -11.08 -42.59 -4.01
N LEU A 796 -12.11 -42.10 -4.76
CA LEU A 796 -12.82 -40.87 -4.45
C LEU A 796 -13.50 -40.93 -3.07
N LEU A 797 -14.16 -42.03 -2.75
CA LEU A 797 -14.79 -42.24 -1.43
C LEU A 797 -13.77 -42.11 -0.28
N ARG A 798 -12.60 -42.72 -0.45
CA ARG A 798 -11.51 -42.63 0.53
C ARG A 798 -10.94 -41.19 0.61
N SER A 799 -10.82 -40.52 -0.52
CA SER A 799 -10.36 -39.14 -0.59
C SER A 799 -11.32 -38.17 0.14
N LEU A 800 -12.63 -38.34 -0.03
CA LEU A 800 -13.62 -37.49 0.66
C LEU A 800 -13.62 -37.72 2.19
N GLN A 801 -13.36 -38.93 2.65
CA GLN A 801 -13.17 -39.20 4.08
C GLN A 801 -11.91 -38.53 4.61
N SER A 802 -10.81 -38.61 3.87
CA SER A 802 -9.54 -37.96 4.24
C SER A 802 -9.65 -36.43 4.24
N ALA A 803 -10.50 -35.86 3.37
CA ALA A 803 -10.74 -34.41 3.26
C ALA A 803 -11.69 -33.86 4.35
N ALA A 804 -12.17 -34.66 5.28
CA ALA A 804 -13.13 -34.25 6.33
C ALA A 804 -12.64 -33.07 7.18
N GLY A 805 -11.30 -32.83 7.25
CA GLY A 805 -10.68 -31.67 7.88
C GLY A 805 -10.82 -30.36 7.10
N GLY A 806 -11.36 -30.38 5.87
CA GLY A 806 -11.69 -29.20 5.08
C GLY A 806 -10.67 -28.79 4.00
N ALA A 807 -9.71 -29.65 3.64
CA ALA A 807 -8.79 -29.43 2.52
C ALA A 807 -9.50 -29.75 1.19
N LEU A 808 -9.68 -28.74 0.33
CA LEU A 808 -10.36 -28.89 -0.97
C LEU A 808 -9.41 -28.74 -2.17
N ILE A 809 -8.28 -28.05 -1.99
CA ILE A 809 -7.30 -27.79 -3.07
C ILE A 809 -6.85 -29.06 -3.79
N PRO A 810 -6.71 -30.26 -3.15
CA PRO A 810 -6.30 -31.47 -3.86
C PRO A 810 -7.28 -31.88 -4.96
N PHE A 811 -8.55 -31.50 -4.86
CA PHE A 811 -9.57 -31.81 -5.87
C PHE A 811 -9.56 -30.85 -7.07
N LYS A 812 -8.70 -29.83 -7.08
CA LYS A 812 -8.68 -28.78 -8.11
C LYS A 812 -8.52 -29.34 -9.52
N THR A 813 -7.62 -30.31 -9.72
CA THR A 813 -7.44 -30.97 -11.02
C THR A 813 -8.72 -31.68 -11.48
N LEU A 814 -9.39 -32.39 -10.55
CA LEU A 814 -10.65 -33.08 -10.84
C LEU A 814 -11.81 -32.12 -11.13
N LEU A 815 -11.83 -30.96 -10.45
CA LEU A 815 -12.80 -29.90 -10.71
C LEU A 815 -12.59 -29.24 -12.08
N GLY A 816 -11.38 -29.21 -12.62
CA GLY A 816 -11.05 -28.71 -13.95
C GLY A 816 -11.22 -29.77 -15.04
N GLU A 817 -10.41 -30.83 -14.99
CA GLU A 817 -10.27 -31.80 -16.09
C GLU A 817 -11.40 -32.85 -16.11
N HIS A 818 -12.00 -33.18 -14.94
CA HIS A 818 -12.97 -34.25 -14.79
C HIS A 818 -14.25 -33.79 -14.05
N SER A 819 -14.63 -32.52 -14.23
CA SER A 819 -15.74 -31.88 -13.51
C SER A 819 -17.08 -32.61 -13.67
N GLN A 820 -17.41 -33.08 -14.87
CA GLN A 820 -18.67 -33.76 -15.12
C GLN A 820 -18.71 -35.13 -14.38
N TRP A 821 -17.65 -35.93 -14.49
CA TRP A 821 -17.56 -37.19 -13.77
C TRP A 821 -17.64 -36.99 -12.24
N LEU A 822 -16.89 -36.02 -11.76
CA LEU A 822 -16.89 -35.68 -10.33
C LEU A 822 -18.31 -35.28 -9.85
N HIS A 823 -19.02 -34.45 -10.61
CA HIS A 823 -20.38 -34.02 -10.32
C HIS A 823 -21.32 -35.20 -10.25
N GLU A 824 -21.31 -36.12 -11.24
CA GLU A 824 -22.13 -37.32 -11.28
C GLU A 824 -21.88 -38.22 -10.07
N GLN A 825 -20.61 -38.41 -9.66
CA GLN A 825 -20.27 -39.22 -8.49
C GLN A 825 -20.73 -38.54 -7.19
N LEU A 826 -20.49 -37.22 -7.04
CA LEU A 826 -20.88 -36.48 -5.83
C LEU A 826 -22.40 -36.49 -5.62
N LEU A 827 -23.21 -36.44 -6.66
CA LEU A 827 -24.68 -36.55 -6.55
C LEU A 827 -25.16 -37.87 -6.00
N GLN A 828 -24.44 -38.96 -6.25
CA GLN A 828 -24.80 -40.32 -5.81
C GLN A 828 -24.39 -40.62 -4.35
N LEU A 829 -23.56 -39.76 -3.75
CA LEU A 829 -23.00 -39.98 -2.42
C LEU A 829 -23.87 -39.32 -1.34
N PRO A 830 -23.81 -39.84 -0.09
CA PRO A 830 -24.49 -39.21 1.04
C PRO A 830 -23.99 -37.76 1.25
N SER A 831 -24.86 -36.88 1.76
CA SER A 831 -24.48 -35.50 2.08
C SER A 831 -23.41 -35.45 3.16
N CYS A 832 -22.35 -34.71 2.89
CA CYS A 832 -21.32 -34.35 3.86
C CYS A 832 -20.75 -32.97 3.50
N LYS A 833 -20.15 -32.29 4.48
CA LYS A 833 -19.65 -30.92 4.30
C LYS A 833 -18.65 -30.78 3.14
N VAL A 834 -17.79 -31.76 2.93
CA VAL A 834 -16.80 -31.75 1.83
C VAL A 834 -17.49 -31.86 0.47
N ARG A 835 -18.46 -32.79 0.36
CA ARG A 835 -19.27 -32.94 -0.85
C ARG A 835 -20.02 -31.66 -1.20
N GLU A 836 -20.67 -31.04 -0.22
CA GLU A 836 -21.40 -29.78 -0.43
C GLU A 836 -20.47 -28.69 -0.90
N ALA A 837 -19.33 -28.51 -0.25
CA ALA A 837 -18.33 -27.52 -0.66
C ALA A 837 -17.77 -27.80 -2.07
N LEU A 838 -17.54 -29.04 -2.46
CA LEU A 838 -17.08 -29.39 -3.81
C LEU A 838 -18.17 -29.18 -4.87
N LEU A 839 -19.44 -29.36 -4.52
CA LEU A 839 -20.55 -29.07 -5.42
C LEU A 839 -20.74 -27.56 -5.66
N GLU A 840 -20.43 -26.73 -4.65
CA GLU A 840 -20.44 -25.25 -4.79
C GLU A 840 -19.33 -24.74 -5.72
N GLU A 841 -18.19 -25.45 -5.76
CA GLU A 841 -17.05 -25.08 -6.60
C GLU A 841 -17.15 -25.60 -8.05
N LEU A 842 -18.09 -26.48 -8.35
CA LEU A 842 -18.30 -26.98 -9.70
C LEU A 842 -18.93 -25.91 -10.61
N PRO A 843 -18.46 -25.76 -11.87
CA PRO A 843 -19.00 -24.78 -12.78
C PRO A 843 -20.50 -25.02 -13.05
N ALA A 844 -21.28 -23.94 -13.11
CA ALA A 844 -22.74 -23.97 -13.32
C ALA A 844 -23.20 -24.66 -14.62
N SER A 845 -22.28 -24.96 -15.53
CA SER A 845 -22.53 -25.70 -16.79
C SER A 845 -22.60 -27.20 -16.65
N CYS A 846 -22.47 -27.77 -15.43
CA CYS A 846 -22.62 -29.21 -15.20
C CYS A 846 -24.07 -29.69 -15.04
N THR A 847 -25.09 -28.84 -15.26
CA THR A 847 -26.47 -29.31 -15.39
C THR A 847 -26.66 -30.04 -16.72
N PRO A 848 -27.32 -31.20 -16.79
CA PRO A 848 -27.51 -31.94 -18.02
C PRO A 848 -28.37 -31.15 -19.01
N THR A 849 -27.75 -30.43 -19.91
CA THR A 849 -28.39 -29.99 -21.14
C THR A 849 -28.28 -31.13 -22.16
N PRO A 850 -29.28 -31.41 -22.96
CA PRO A 850 -29.22 -32.47 -23.96
C PRO A 850 -28.10 -32.16 -24.96
N GLU A 851 -27.38 -33.23 -25.36
CA GLU A 851 -26.23 -33.15 -26.28
C GLU A 851 -26.49 -32.17 -27.40
N PRO A 852 -25.66 -31.14 -27.56
CA PRO A 852 -25.60 -30.41 -28.81
C PRO A 852 -24.79 -31.25 -29.80
N ALA A 853 -25.33 -31.42 -30.98
CA ALA A 853 -24.66 -31.96 -32.15
C ALA A 853 -23.27 -31.34 -32.29
N HIS A 854 -22.30 -32.12 -32.70
CA HIS A 854 -20.94 -31.73 -33.02
C HIS A 854 -20.91 -30.42 -33.81
N ASP A 855 -20.63 -29.32 -33.16
CA ASP A 855 -20.30 -28.06 -33.80
C ASP A 855 -18.78 -28.01 -34.05
N SER A 856 -18.41 -28.40 -35.28
CA SER A 856 -17.03 -28.38 -35.82
C SER A 856 -16.46 -26.96 -36.02
N ASP A 857 -17.17 -25.90 -35.55
CA ASP A 857 -16.90 -24.52 -35.96
C ASP A 857 -16.22 -23.66 -34.86
N CYS A 858 -15.91 -24.19 -33.71
CA CYS A 858 -15.20 -23.43 -32.68
C CYS A 858 -13.69 -23.39 -32.92
N LEU A 859 -13.09 -22.19 -32.85
CA LEU A 859 -11.63 -22.03 -32.95
C LEU A 859 -10.95 -22.62 -31.71
N SER A 860 -9.87 -23.40 -31.97
CA SER A 860 -9.02 -23.89 -30.85
C SER A 860 -8.23 -22.75 -30.18
N VAL A 861 -7.73 -22.99 -28.98
CA VAL A 861 -6.92 -22.01 -28.23
C VAL A 861 -5.69 -21.54 -29.05
N ARG A 862 -5.08 -22.43 -29.84
CA ARG A 862 -3.97 -22.06 -30.71
C ARG A 862 -4.40 -21.22 -31.93
N GLU A 863 -5.54 -21.52 -32.48
CA GLU A 863 -6.12 -20.72 -33.58
C GLU A 863 -6.54 -19.33 -33.08
N LEU A 864 -7.08 -19.22 -31.87
CA LEU A 864 -7.37 -17.93 -31.21
C LEU A 864 -6.09 -17.12 -30.99
N GLY A 865 -5.00 -17.72 -30.53
CA GLY A 865 -3.70 -17.07 -30.40
C GLY A 865 -3.16 -16.52 -31.72
N VAL A 866 -3.22 -17.32 -32.78
CA VAL A 866 -2.84 -16.89 -34.15
C VAL A 866 -3.76 -15.75 -34.62
N LEU A 867 -5.06 -15.83 -34.38
CA LEU A 867 -6.04 -14.80 -34.75
C LEU A 867 -5.82 -13.47 -34.00
N HIS A 868 -5.42 -13.51 -32.76
CA HIS A 868 -5.05 -12.32 -31.97
C HIS A 868 -3.86 -11.58 -32.56
N LEU A 869 -2.80 -12.31 -32.93
CA LEU A 869 -1.62 -11.73 -33.54
C LEU A 869 -1.91 -11.23 -34.99
N ILE A 870 -2.82 -11.90 -35.69
CA ILE A 870 -3.37 -11.41 -36.96
C ILE A 870 -4.08 -10.06 -36.75
N ALA A 871 -4.87 -9.91 -35.71
CA ALA A 871 -5.60 -8.68 -35.41
C ALA A 871 -4.67 -7.52 -35.01
N GLN A 872 -3.53 -7.81 -34.41
CA GLN A 872 -2.46 -6.86 -34.09
C GLN A 872 -1.63 -6.44 -35.31
N GLY A 873 -1.87 -7.04 -36.50
CA GLY A 873 -1.18 -6.67 -37.71
C GLY A 873 0.12 -7.45 -38.01
N CYS A 874 0.48 -8.43 -37.17
CA CYS A 874 1.71 -9.21 -37.31
C CYS A 874 1.72 -10.01 -38.62
N SER A 875 2.83 -10.05 -39.34
CA SER A 875 3.03 -10.92 -40.52
C SER A 875 3.13 -12.39 -40.08
N ASN A 876 2.95 -13.32 -41.05
CA ASN A 876 3.09 -14.75 -40.71
C ASN A 876 4.50 -15.11 -40.20
N GLN A 877 5.52 -14.36 -40.61
CA GLN A 877 6.88 -14.52 -40.13
C GLN A 877 6.98 -14.12 -38.66
N GLU A 878 6.46 -12.96 -38.30
CA GLU A 878 6.43 -12.46 -36.89
C GLU A 878 5.59 -13.36 -36.01
N ILE A 879 4.44 -13.87 -36.47
CA ILE A 879 3.61 -14.84 -35.72
C ILE A 879 4.40 -16.15 -35.50
N SER A 880 5.14 -16.61 -36.52
CA SER A 880 6.01 -17.78 -36.41
C SER A 880 7.08 -17.62 -35.33
N GLU A 881 7.69 -16.43 -35.26
CA GLU A 881 8.71 -16.08 -34.27
C GLU A 881 8.10 -15.93 -32.86
N GLN A 882 6.96 -15.25 -32.72
CA GLN A 882 6.32 -15.03 -31.42
C GLN A 882 5.70 -16.28 -30.80
N LEU A 883 5.14 -17.17 -31.63
CA LEU A 883 4.54 -18.41 -31.15
C LEU A 883 5.50 -19.61 -31.18
N PHE A 884 6.74 -19.41 -31.64
CA PHE A 884 7.75 -20.44 -31.76
C PHE A 884 7.27 -21.66 -32.57
N ILE A 885 6.52 -21.44 -33.68
CA ILE A 885 6.01 -22.46 -34.58
C ILE A 885 6.50 -22.21 -36.04
N SER A 886 6.50 -23.24 -36.88
CA SER A 886 6.96 -23.07 -38.25
C SER A 886 6.05 -22.12 -39.04
N LEU A 887 6.62 -21.40 -40.04
CA LEU A 887 5.84 -20.56 -40.94
C LEU A 887 4.74 -21.35 -41.67
N HIS A 888 4.98 -22.64 -41.95
CA HIS A 888 3.99 -23.55 -42.53
C HIS A 888 2.82 -23.78 -41.56
N THR A 889 3.09 -23.99 -40.25
CA THR A 889 2.09 -24.17 -39.22
C THR A 889 1.23 -22.94 -39.07
N VAL A 890 1.82 -21.72 -39.12
CA VAL A 890 1.06 -20.46 -39.08
C VAL A 890 0.09 -20.35 -40.26
N LYS A 891 0.54 -20.70 -41.48
CA LYS A 891 -0.30 -20.70 -42.68
C LYS A 891 -1.45 -21.70 -42.58
N THR A 892 -1.20 -22.88 -42.02
CA THR A 892 -2.22 -23.91 -41.77
C THR A 892 -3.26 -23.42 -40.76
N HIS A 893 -2.85 -22.84 -39.63
CA HIS A 893 -3.77 -22.25 -38.68
C HIS A 893 -4.59 -21.10 -39.28
N ALA A 894 -3.97 -20.20 -40.05
CA ALA A 894 -4.68 -19.12 -40.73
C ALA A 894 -5.73 -19.64 -41.73
N SER A 895 -5.41 -20.73 -42.45
CA SER A 895 -6.37 -21.39 -43.33
C SER A 895 -7.55 -22.02 -42.61
N HIS A 896 -7.28 -22.70 -41.47
CA HIS A 896 -8.33 -23.30 -40.63
C HIS A 896 -9.22 -22.22 -39.98
N ILE A 897 -8.63 -21.10 -39.52
CA ILE A 897 -9.36 -19.96 -38.99
C ILE A 897 -10.31 -19.39 -40.05
N ASN A 898 -9.81 -19.15 -41.26
CA ASN A 898 -10.63 -18.65 -42.33
C ASN A 898 -11.80 -19.61 -42.64
N SER A 899 -11.51 -20.93 -42.73
CA SER A 899 -12.54 -21.94 -42.96
C SER A 899 -13.59 -21.99 -41.90
N LYS A 900 -13.18 -21.99 -40.61
CA LYS A 900 -14.11 -22.04 -39.45
C LYS A 900 -14.93 -20.76 -39.31
N LEU A 901 -14.37 -19.59 -39.68
CA LEU A 901 -15.08 -18.32 -39.64
C LEU A 901 -15.89 -18.05 -40.95
N GLY A 902 -15.83 -18.94 -41.94
CA GLY A 902 -16.55 -18.79 -43.20
C GLY A 902 -16.10 -17.59 -44.03
N VAL A 903 -14.80 -17.28 -44.03
CA VAL A 903 -14.21 -16.13 -44.75
C VAL A 903 -13.03 -16.52 -45.62
N GLU A 904 -12.78 -15.74 -46.68
CA GLU A 904 -11.71 -16.04 -47.64
C GLU A 904 -10.42 -15.24 -47.39
N ARG A 905 -10.52 -14.12 -46.67
CA ARG A 905 -9.39 -13.19 -46.45
C ARG A 905 -9.11 -12.94 -44.99
N ARG A 906 -7.83 -12.81 -44.68
CA ARG A 906 -7.28 -12.52 -43.36
C ARG A 906 -7.94 -11.32 -42.66
N THR A 907 -8.18 -10.23 -43.36
CA THR A 907 -8.86 -9.02 -42.83
C THR A 907 -10.33 -9.28 -42.55
N GLN A 908 -10.98 -10.15 -43.33
CA GLN A 908 -12.36 -10.57 -43.08
C GLN A 908 -12.46 -11.45 -41.82
N ALA A 909 -11.43 -12.29 -41.57
CA ALA A 909 -11.36 -13.12 -40.38
C ALA A 909 -11.34 -12.23 -39.09
N VAL A 910 -10.53 -11.18 -39.09
CA VAL A 910 -10.46 -10.22 -37.98
C VAL A 910 -11.81 -9.49 -37.78
N ALA A 911 -12.42 -9.00 -38.87
CA ALA A 911 -13.72 -8.32 -38.78
C ALA A 911 -14.81 -9.26 -38.27
N ARG A 912 -14.86 -10.50 -38.77
CA ARG A 912 -15.84 -11.52 -38.32
C ARG A 912 -15.63 -11.94 -36.88
N ALA A 913 -14.38 -12.08 -36.44
CA ALA A 913 -14.04 -12.43 -35.05
C ALA A 913 -14.43 -11.32 -34.06
N LYS A 914 -14.30 -10.05 -34.44
CA LYS A 914 -14.81 -8.91 -33.63
C LYS A 914 -16.33 -8.94 -33.52
N VAL A 915 -17.05 -9.22 -34.59
CA VAL A 915 -18.53 -9.34 -34.55
C VAL A 915 -18.98 -10.52 -33.70
N LEU A 916 -18.20 -11.59 -33.62
CA LEU A 916 -18.48 -12.78 -32.80
C LEU A 916 -17.96 -12.65 -31.35
N GLY A 917 -17.34 -11.53 -30.98
CA GLY A 917 -16.82 -11.32 -29.63
C GLY A 917 -15.58 -12.16 -29.28
N LEU A 918 -14.89 -12.73 -30.29
CA LEU A 918 -13.69 -13.54 -30.15
C LEU A 918 -12.41 -12.70 -30.03
N LEU A 919 -12.51 -11.41 -30.37
CA LEU A 919 -11.46 -10.40 -30.25
C LEU A 919 -12.06 -9.18 -29.54
N GLY A 920 -11.42 -8.73 -28.44
CA GLY A 920 -11.81 -7.53 -27.72
C GLY A 920 -11.50 -6.24 -28.46
#